data_f97fba5b462b92f25e77ae375973a5e4
#
_entry.id   f97fba5b462b92f25e77ae375973a5e4
#
_cell.length_a   1.000
_cell.length_b   1.000
_cell.length_c   1.000
_cell.angle_alpha   90.00
_cell.angle_beta   90.00
_cell.angle_gamma   90.00
#
_symmetry.space_group_name_H-M   'P 1'
#
loop_
_entity.id
_entity.type
_entity.pdbx_description
1 polymer ?
#
loop_
_entity_poly.entity_id
_entity_poly.type
_entity_poly.pdbx_seq_one_letter_code
_entity_poly.pdbx_strand_id
1 'polypeptide(L)'
;MARYNFKETEAKWQRIWTEKRCFNVTEDASRPKYYVLEMFPYPSGRIHMGHVRNYTLGDVVARYKKARGFNVLHPMGWDAFGLPAENAAIENKVHPAKWTYENIASMRTQLQGMGLSYDWEREIATCHPDYYRHEQKMFLDFHKAGLAYRKESWVNWDPVENTVLANEQVIDGKGWRSGAPVEKKRLSQWFLKITDYAEDLLQAIRTLERWPDRVRLMQHNWIGRSEGARVFFPIAGRDEKLEVFTTRPDTLFGASFCAISPNHPLAGELAAKNAALADFIAECSRIGTSEAAIETAEKKGFDTGLKAVHPLDPSWQVPIYVANFVLMEYGTGAIFGCPAHDQRDLDFARKYDLPVIPVVRPADAETVEIGNTAFPGEGVLFNSRFLDGLPVEEAKKRIAETLEQSGAGQATVSYRLRDWGVSRQRYWGCPIPFIHCADCGIVPVPEDQLPVTLPEDVTFDAPGNPLDRHPTWKHVDCPSCGKPAHRETDTFDTFFESSWYFARFADARGEKAFDRDKAGYWLSVDQYIGGIEHAVLHLLYSRFFMRALKKCGYTDVEEPFAGLLTQGMVCHETYKDENGKWLFPSQVMKAADGSVVTVEGGRPVTVGRSEKMSKSRKNVVDPVHIIDSYGADTARLFMLSDSPPERDLDWTDAGIDGAWRYLNRLHRLIEDGLVALAPAGTARSAAVEGKAAAAEKAMHKTIAGVSDDLDKFHFNKAVARIREFSNQLEDLDGQDEGSRWMKRRGLEVLVQLIGPMTPHLAEELWGLLGHSTLLAETAWPEADPAMLVDDSVTIAVQVNGKLRGTIELPRDVDKQAAETAALALPAVLQQLEGKPPRKVIVVPNRIVNVVA
;
A
#
# COMPACT_ATOMS: atom_id res chain seq x y z
N MET A 1 0.41 46.31 -12.06
CA MET A 1 -0.26 45.08 -11.65
C MET A 1 0.62 44.35 -10.65
N ALA A 2 0.22 44.25 -9.42
CA ALA A 2 0.96 43.48 -8.41
C ALA A 2 0.89 41.99 -8.80
N ARG A 3 2.05 41.37 -8.91
CA ARG A 3 2.16 39.94 -9.16
C ARG A 3 1.94 39.21 -7.82
N TYR A 4 1.16 38.14 -7.80
CA TYR A 4 0.99 37.32 -6.61
C TYR A 4 2.36 36.96 -5.98
N ASN A 5 2.59 37.43 -4.76
CA ASN A 5 3.81 37.18 -4.01
C ASN A 5 3.63 35.97 -3.09
N PHE A 6 3.83 34.77 -3.65
CA PHE A 6 3.63 33.52 -2.89
C PHE A 6 4.56 33.43 -1.66
N LYS A 7 5.82 33.95 -1.74
CA LYS A 7 6.77 33.83 -0.62
C LYS A 7 6.28 34.56 0.63
N GLU A 8 5.80 35.78 0.49
CA GLU A 8 5.25 36.54 1.60
C GLU A 8 3.92 35.96 2.08
N THR A 9 3.06 35.54 1.15
CA THR A 9 1.74 34.96 1.45
C THR A 9 1.87 33.65 2.19
N GLU A 10 2.70 32.73 1.73
CA GLU A 10 2.89 31.41 2.36
C GLU A 10 3.48 31.56 3.77
N ALA A 11 4.53 32.36 3.93
CA ALA A 11 5.14 32.61 5.24
C ALA A 11 4.16 33.29 6.22
N LYS A 12 3.33 34.23 5.75
CA LYS A 12 2.30 34.90 6.55
C LYS A 12 1.28 33.89 7.09
N TRP A 13 0.71 33.05 6.23
CA TRP A 13 -0.37 32.17 6.63
C TRP A 13 0.10 30.96 7.46
N GLN A 14 1.25 30.39 7.16
CA GLN A 14 1.88 29.34 7.99
C GLN A 14 2.10 29.83 9.43
N ARG A 15 2.58 31.08 9.60
CA ARG A 15 2.73 31.68 10.92
C ARG A 15 1.38 31.84 11.63
N ILE A 16 0.37 32.41 10.95
CA ILE A 16 -0.96 32.65 11.53
C ILE A 16 -1.61 31.34 11.97
N TRP A 17 -1.56 30.28 11.13
CA TRP A 17 -2.13 28.98 11.50
C TRP A 17 -1.43 28.36 12.71
N THR A 18 -0.11 28.53 12.82
CA THR A 18 0.68 28.04 13.96
C THR A 18 0.33 28.82 15.23
N GLU A 19 0.33 30.15 15.19
CA GLU A 19 0.00 31.01 16.32
C GLU A 19 -1.42 30.77 16.86
N LYS A 20 -2.38 30.54 15.94
CA LYS A 20 -3.77 30.26 16.30
C LYS A 20 -4.04 28.78 16.59
N ARG A 21 -3.06 27.90 16.41
CA ARG A 21 -3.19 26.45 16.63
C ARG A 21 -4.37 25.85 15.84
N CYS A 22 -4.55 26.28 14.59
CA CYS A 22 -5.74 25.96 13.78
C CYS A 22 -5.96 24.45 13.54
N PHE A 23 -4.92 23.64 13.65
CA PHE A 23 -4.96 22.20 13.35
C PHE A 23 -4.70 21.32 14.56
N ASN A 24 -4.53 21.92 15.75
CA ASN A 24 -4.48 21.17 17.00
C ASN A 24 -5.87 20.65 17.35
N VAL A 25 -5.94 19.42 17.84
CA VAL A 25 -7.21 18.77 18.10
C VAL A 25 -7.17 17.94 19.39
N THR A 26 -8.32 17.92 20.06
CA THR A 26 -8.60 17.04 21.20
C THR A 26 -9.87 16.25 20.93
N GLU A 27 -10.13 15.23 21.73
CA GLU A 27 -11.35 14.41 21.64
C GLU A 27 -12.59 15.28 21.89
N ASP A 28 -13.54 15.23 20.97
CA ASP A 28 -14.81 15.99 21.00
C ASP A 28 -15.96 15.11 20.51
N ALA A 29 -16.70 14.54 21.45
CA ALA A 29 -17.84 13.67 21.14
C ALA A 29 -19.05 14.39 20.53
N SER A 30 -19.08 15.73 20.52
CA SER A 30 -20.16 16.51 19.92
C SER A 30 -20.07 16.60 18.39
N ARG A 31 -18.90 16.25 17.82
CA ARG A 31 -18.63 16.25 16.38
C ARG A 31 -18.22 14.85 15.91
N PRO A 32 -18.57 14.45 14.68
CA PRO A 32 -18.05 13.23 14.12
C PRO A 32 -16.52 13.33 13.96
N LYS A 33 -15.79 12.29 14.39
CA LYS A 33 -14.33 12.27 14.23
C LYS A 33 -13.94 11.92 12.80
N TYR A 34 -12.77 12.37 12.39
CA TYR A 34 -12.13 11.89 11.17
C TYR A 34 -10.61 11.87 11.34
N TYR A 35 -10.03 10.70 11.25
CA TYR A 35 -8.58 10.52 11.38
C TYR A 35 -7.98 10.30 9.99
N VAL A 36 -7.23 11.29 9.50
CA VAL A 36 -6.46 11.21 8.26
C VAL A 36 -5.01 10.91 8.61
N LEU A 37 -4.41 9.96 7.95
CA LEU A 37 -3.02 9.61 8.18
C LEU A 37 -2.36 9.18 6.86
N GLU A 38 -1.22 9.75 6.55
CA GLU A 38 -0.32 9.26 5.52
C GLU A 38 0.76 8.38 6.17
N MET A 39 1.29 7.44 5.39
CA MET A 39 2.47 6.71 5.82
C MET A 39 3.58 7.71 6.12
N PHE A 40 4.07 7.69 7.36
CA PHE A 40 5.07 8.65 7.81
C PHE A 40 6.43 8.41 7.12
N PRO A 41 7.23 9.48 6.92
CA PRO A 41 8.44 9.38 6.15
C PRO A 41 9.59 8.78 6.94
N TYR A 42 10.49 8.16 6.21
CA TYR A 42 11.80 7.80 6.70
C TYR A 42 12.76 9.00 6.57
N PRO A 43 13.42 9.48 7.65
CA PRO A 43 14.26 10.68 7.63
C PRO A 43 15.62 10.41 6.97
N SER A 44 15.63 10.17 5.65
CA SER A 44 16.83 9.84 4.88
C SER A 44 17.45 11.03 4.13
N GLY A 45 17.18 12.26 4.54
CA GLY A 45 17.73 13.48 3.95
C GLY A 45 16.70 14.58 3.69
N ARG A 46 16.25 14.71 2.45
CA ARG A 46 15.26 15.70 2.03
C ARG A 46 13.98 15.02 1.55
N ILE A 47 12.86 15.75 1.61
CA ILE A 47 11.64 15.30 0.97
C ILE A 47 11.86 15.13 -0.55
N HIS A 48 11.07 14.28 -1.16
CA HIS A 48 11.03 14.06 -2.61
C HIS A 48 9.60 14.24 -3.15
N MET A 49 9.43 14.29 -4.47
CA MET A 49 8.14 14.55 -5.10
C MET A 49 7.04 13.55 -4.71
N GLY A 50 7.41 12.31 -4.39
CA GLY A 50 6.46 11.34 -3.83
C GLY A 50 5.89 11.77 -2.49
N HIS A 51 6.71 12.38 -1.61
CA HIS A 51 6.22 12.99 -0.35
C HIS A 51 5.28 14.16 -0.63
N VAL A 52 5.67 15.05 -1.55
CA VAL A 52 4.81 16.19 -1.95
C VAL A 52 3.44 15.70 -2.39
N ARG A 53 3.39 14.66 -3.23
CA ARG A 53 2.14 14.07 -3.70
C ARG A 53 1.34 13.45 -2.56
N ASN A 54 1.95 12.54 -1.80
CA ASN A 54 1.28 11.79 -0.74
C ASN A 54 0.65 12.72 0.31
N TYR A 55 1.44 13.65 0.82
CA TYR A 55 1.01 14.53 1.90
C TYR A 55 0.05 15.63 1.44
N THR A 56 0.13 16.03 0.17
CA THR A 56 -0.89 16.91 -0.42
C THR A 56 -2.25 16.23 -0.52
N LEU A 57 -2.30 14.95 -0.90
CA LEU A 57 -3.56 14.20 -0.98
C LEU A 57 -4.25 14.12 0.40
N GLY A 58 -3.50 13.77 1.44
CA GLY A 58 -4.03 13.69 2.80
C GLY A 58 -4.43 15.05 3.35
N ASP A 59 -3.65 16.09 3.11
CA ASP A 59 -3.96 17.44 3.56
C ASP A 59 -5.25 17.99 2.94
N VAL A 60 -5.52 17.71 1.67
CA VAL A 60 -6.79 18.08 1.03
C VAL A 60 -7.96 17.39 1.71
N VAL A 61 -7.84 16.10 2.02
CA VAL A 61 -8.87 15.36 2.75
C VAL A 61 -9.09 15.95 4.15
N ALA A 62 -8.00 16.21 4.88
CA ALA A 62 -8.07 16.76 6.23
C ALA A 62 -8.77 18.12 6.26
N ARG A 63 -8.37 19.05 5.38
CA ARG A 63 -8.99 20.40 5.27
C ARG A 63 -10.44 20.32 4.85
N TYR A 64 -10.76 19.49 3.86
CA TYR A 64 -12.12 19.28 3.41
C TYR A 64 -13.02 18.73 4.52
N LYS A 65 -12.60 17.68 5.22
CA LYS A 65 -13.37 17.09 6.32
C LYS A 65 -13.54 18.07 7.50
N LYS A 66 -12.50 18.86 7.81
CA LYS A 66 -12.59 19.92 8.82
C LYS A 66 -13.65 20.96 8.42
N ALA A 67 -13.64 21.45 7.18
CA ALA A 67 -14.64 22.38 6.67
C ALA A 67 -16.06 21.78 6.68
N ARG A 68 -16.18 20.45 6.54
CA ARG A 68 -17.45 19.70 6.67
C ARG A 68 -17.90 19.51 8.14
N GLY A 69 -17.18 20.07 9.11
CA GLY A 69 -17.55 20.05 10.52
C GLY A 69 -17.04 18.84 11.32
N PHE A 70 -16.18 17.99 10.73
CA PHE A 70 -15.58 16.89 11.45
C PHE A 70 -14.52 17.39 12.45
N ASN A 71 -14.33 16.61 13.53
CA ASN A 71 -13.18 16.72 14.42
C ASN A 71 -12.04 15.91 13.79
N VAL A 72 -11.04 16.60 13.21
CA VAL A 72 -10.04 15.96 12.33
C VAL A 72 -8.72 15.82 13.04
N LEU A 73 -8.25 14.56 13.19
CA LEU A 73 -6.88 14.27 13.60
C LEU A 73 -6.01 14.05 12.35
N HIS A 74 -4.97 14.88 12.20
CA HIS A 74 -4.02 14.82 11.09
C HIS A 74 -2.59 15.00 11.64
N PRO A 75 -1.95 13.94 12.15
CA PRO A 75 -0.63 14.00 12.77
C PRO A 75 0.50 13.71 11.79
N MET A 76 1.74 14.03 12.19
CA MET A 76 2.97 13.71 11.49
C MET A 76 4.02 13.17 12.45
N GLY A 77 4.88 12.28 11.97
CA GLY A 77 5.99 11.69 12.69
C GLY A 77 7.04 11.10 11.77
N TRP A 78 7.97 10.34 12.35
CA TRP A 78 9.17 9.87 11.67
C TRP A 78 9.40 8.38 11.94
N ASP A 79 9.44 7.58 10.86
CA ASP A 79 9.95 6.21 10.90
C ASP A 79 11.48 6.30 10.88
N ALA A 80 12.08 6.33 12.07
CA ALA A 80 13.41 6.91 12.24
C ALA A 80 14.51 5.90 12.59
N PHE A 81 14.17 4.64 12.78
CA PHE A 81 15.12 3.54 12.90
C PHE A 81 15.43 2.89 11.56
N GLY A 82 16.44 2.04 11.52
CA GLY A 82 16.70 1.11 10.42
C GLY A 82 17.95 1.41 9.61
N LEU A 83 18.18 0.48 8.71
CA LEU A 83 19.39 0.36 7.91
C LEU A 83 19.73 1.57 7.04
N PRO A 84 18.79 2.29 6.40
CA PRO A 84 19.18 3.43 5.57
C PRO A 84 19.87 4.54 6.33
N ALA A 85 19.42 4.83 7.57
CA ALA A 85 20.08 5.81 8.42
C ALA A 85 21.46 5.32 8.90
N GLU A 86 21.56 4.05 9.30
CA GLU A 86 22.81 3.44 9.71
C GLU A 86 23.84 3.45 8.58
N ASN A 87 23.46 3.00 7.38
CA ASN A 87 24.38 2.99 6.23
C ASN A 87 24.80 4.40 5.82
N ALA A 88 23.85 5.34 5.74
CA ALA A 88 24.18 6.73 5.42
C ALA A 88 25.10 7.38 6.46
N ALA A 89 24.88 7.07 7.74
CA ALA A 89 25.73 7.55 8.82
C ALA A 89 27.16 6.98 8.74
N ILE A 90 27.28 5.69 8.43
CA ILE A 90 28.58 5.02 8.21
C ILE A 90 29.30 5.65 7.01
N GLU A 91 28.63 5.82 5.88
CA GLU A 91 29.18 6.44 4.67
C GLU A 91 29.67 7.88 4.94
N ASN A 92 28.91 8.65 5.70
CA ASN A 92 29.24 10.04 6.07
C ASN A 92 30.14 10.15 7.31
N LYS A 93 30.52 9.04 7.94
CA LYS A 93 31.34 8.97 9.16
C LYS A 93 30.78 9.78 10.32
N VAL A 94 29.47 9.70 10.52
CA VAL A 94 28.74 10.34 11.62
C VAL A 94 27.96 9.29 12.40
N HIS A 95 27.56 9.63 13.63
CA HIS A 95 26.73 8.73 14.44
C HIS A 95 25.29 8.68 13.88
N PRO A 96 24.64 7.49 13.77
CA PRO A 96 23.29 7.35 13.22
C PRO A 96 22.24 8.25 13.89
N ALA A 97 22.28 8.40 15.21
CA ALA A 97 21.36 9.29 15.93
C ALA A 97 21.48 10.73 15.44
N LYS A 98 22.70 11.25 15.35
CA LYS A 98 22.96 12.62 14.89
C LYS A 98 22.43 12.82 13.47
N TRP A 99 22.79 11.92 12.57
CA TRP A 99 22.31 11.92 11.19
C TRP A 99 20.77 11.94 11.11
N THR A 100 20.12 11.07 11.88
CA THR A 100 18.66 10.93 11.88
C THR A 100 17.97 12.21 12.39
N TYR A 101 18.40 12.75 13.54
CA TYR A 101 17.77 13.95 14.09
C TYR A 101 18.03 15.22 13.26
N GLU A 102 19.19 15.35 12.61
CA GLU A 102 19.45 16.42 11.65
C GLU A 102 18.51 16.33 10.43
N ASN A 103 18.28 15.13 9.92
CA ASN A 103 17.36 14.90 8.82
C ASN A 103 15.90 15.16 9.22
N ILE A 104 15.48 14.74 10.43
CA ILE A 104 14.15 15.05 10.97
C ILE A 104 13.95 16.58 11.00
N ALA A 105 14.90 17.34 11.53
CA ALA A 105 14.82 18.78 11.61
C ALA A 105 14.70 19.43 10.20
N SER A 106 15.52 18.96 9.25
CA SER A 106 15.48 19.44 7.87
C SER A 106 14.15 19.13 7.19
N MET A 107 13.69 17.88 7.24
CA MET A 107 12.45 17.47 6.60
C MET A 107 11.21 18.10 7.25
N ARG A 108 11.23 18.30 8.58
CA ARG A 108 10.16 19.03 9.29
C ARG A 108 10.01 20.44 8.73
N THR A 109 11.11 21.18 8.57
CA THR A 109 11.09 22.53 7.99
C THR A 109 10.52 22.51 6.56
N GLN A 110 10.90 21.54 5.75
CA GLN A 110 10.39 21.40 4.39
C GLN A 110 8.89 21.09 4.35
N LEU A 111 8.40 20.18 5.21
CA LEU A 111 6.97 19.86 5.32
C LEU A 111 6.14 21.04 5.85
N GLN A 112 6.67 21.78 6.84
CA GLN A 112 6.05 23.00 7.32
C GLN A 112 5.93 24.04 6.20
N GLY A 113 6.97 24.17 5.36
CA GLY A 113 6.96 25.04 4.20
C GLY A 113 5.92 24.68 3.13
N MET A 114 5.42 23.46 3.11
CA MET A 114 4.30 23.05 2.25
C MET A 114 2.93 23.51 2.78
N GLY A 115 2.85 24.05 3.99
CA GLY A 115 1.60 24.51 4.62
C GLY A 115 0.61 23.40 4.91
N LEU A 116 1.10 22.22 5.30
CA LEU A 116 0.26 21.07 5.63
C LEU A 116 -0.44 21.28 6.99
N SER A 117 -1.67 20.80 7.11
CA SER A 117 -2.54 20.96 8.28
C SER A 117 -2.27 19.92 9.37
N TYR A 118 -1.00 19.71 9.70
CA TYR A 118 -0.63 18.74 10.73
C TYR A 118 -0.77 19.29 12.14
N ASP A 119 -1.22 18.43 13.06
CA ASP A 119 -1.07 18.66 14.51
C ASP A 119 0.34 18.30 14.95
N TRP A 120 1.28 19.25 14.83
CA TRP A 120 2.68 19.08 15.18
C TRP A 120 2.94 18.84 16.68
N GLU A 121 1.96 19.09 17.55
CA GLU A 121 2.11 18.77 18.98
C GLU A 121 2.06 17.25 19.23
N ARG A 122 1.54 16.49 18.26
CA ARG A 122 1.53 15.02 18.30
C ARG A 122 2.70 14.38 17.57
N GLU A 123 3.70 15.17 17.15
CA GLU A 123 4.90 14.66 16.48
C GLU A 123 5.62 13.59 17.30
N ILE A 124 5.95 12.47 16.68
CA ILE A 124 6.72 11.36 17.25
C ILE A 124 7.88 10.97 16.33
N ALA A 125 8.91 10.32 16.91
CA ALA A 125 9.97 9.67 16.16
C ALA A 125 10.21 8.29 16.76
N THR A 126 10.18 7.25 15.92
CA THR A 126 10.29 5.86 16.41
C THR A 126 11.61 5.56 17.09
N CYS A 127 12.68 6.30 16.74
CA CYS A 127 13.99 6.17 17.38
C CYS A 127 14.11 6.88 18.75
N HIS A 128 13.06 7.60 19.18
CA HIS A 128 13.10 8.28 20.47
C HIS A 128 12.79 7.30 21.61
N PRO A 129 13.55 7.33 22.74
CA PRO A 129 13.31 6.44 23.87
C PRO A 129 11.88 6.46 24.43
N ASP A 130 11.22 7.64 24.41
CA ASP A 130 9.82 7.77 24.84
C ASP A 130 8.82 7.05 23.92
N TYR A 131 9.22 6.75 22.68
CA TYR A 131 8.44 5.93 21.77
C TYR A 131 8.74 4.44 21.99
N TYR A 132 9.99 4.03 21.80
CA TYR A 132 10.33 2.62 21.76
C TYR A 132 10.32 1.92 23.14
N ARG A 133 10.32 2.65 24.25
CA ARG A 133 10.05 2.04 25.57
C ARG A 133 8.72 1.30 25.61
N HIS A 134 7.73 1.80 24.89
CA HIS A 134 6.40 1.22 24.88
C HIS A 134 6.36 -0.04 24.01
N GLU A 135 7.04 -0.07 22.87
CA GLU A 135 7.09 -1.28 22.06
C GLU A 135 7.92 -2.38 22.69
N GLN A 136 8.97 -2.03 23.45
CA GLN A 136 9.68 -2.98 24.29
C GLN A 136 8.73 -3.61 25.32
N LYS A 137 7.92 -2.82 26.01
CA LYS A 137 6.89 -3.30 26.91
C LYS A 137 5.87 -4.19 26.21
N MET A 138 5.36 -3.77 25.06
CA MET A 138 4.42 -4.56 24.25
C MET A 138 5.02 -5.92 23.88
N PHE A 139 6.29 -5.97 23.51
CA PHE A 139 6.94 -7.22 23.16
C PHE A 139 7.07 -8.16 24.35
N LEU A 140 7.36 -7.64 25.54
CA LEU A 140 7.33 -8.42 26.79
C LEU A 140 5.92 -8.99 27.06
N ASP A 141 4.89 -8.20 26.85
CA ASP A 141 3.50 -8.63 26.99
C ASP A 141 3.11 -9.68 25.94
N PHE A 142 3.55 -9.51 24.70
CA PHE A 142 3.35 -10.50 23.63
C PHE A 142 4.05 -11.83 23.96
N HIS A 143 5.26 -11.77 24.50
CA HIS A 143 5.96 -12.97 24.95
C HIS A 143 5.21 -13.66 26.10
N LYS A 144 4.75 -12.91 27.10
CA LYS A 144 3.94 -13.43 28.21
C LYS A 144 2.62 -14.04 27.73
N ALA A 145 2.00 -13.45 26.69
CA ALA A 145 0.79 -13.95 26.06
C ALA A 145 1.01 -15.13 25.10
N GLY A 146 2.27 -15.56 24.92
CA GLY A 146 2.65 -16.68 24.04
C GLY A 146 2.65 -16.33 22.54
N LEU A 147 2.58 -15.03 22.19
CA LEU A 147 2.62 -14.54 20.81
C LEU A 147 4.04 -14.33 20.26
N ALA A 148 5.01 -14.12 21.16
CA ALA A 148 6.41 -14.00 20.80
C ALA A 148 7.21 -15.21 21.33
N TYR A 149 8.14 -15.71 20.52
CA TYR A 149 9.01 -16.83 20.91
C TYR A 149 10.35 -16.75 20.19
N ARG A 150 11.34 -17.46 20.71
CA ARG A 150 12.68 -17.54 20.12
C ARG A 150 13.00 -18.97 19.74
N LYS A 151 13.49 -19.18 18.53
CA LYS A 151 14.00 -20.48 18.07
C LYS A 151 15.13 -20.33 17.09
N GLU A 152 15.92 -21.37 16.96
CA GLU A 152 16.86 -21.52 15.85
C GLU A 152 16.09 -21.91 14.59
N SER A 153 16.30 -21.17 13.51
CA SER A 153 15.60 -21.38 12.24
C SER A 153 16.49 -21.02 11.06
N TRP A 154 16.18 -21.59 9.91
CA TRP A 154 16.69 -21.13 8.65
C TRP A 154 16.09 -19.76 8.32
N VAL A 155 16.94 -18.77 8.09
CA VAL A 155 16.54 -17.39 7.82
C VAL A 155 17.09 -16.92 6.49
N ASN A 156 16.43 -15.91 5.91
CA ASN A 156 16.91 -15.23 4.74
C ASN A 156 17.98 -14.22 5.17
N TRP A 157 19.20 -14.43 4.75
CA TRP A 157 20.32 -13.55 5.05
C TRP A 157 20.70 -12.72 3.85
N ASP A 158 20.75 -11.42 4.01
CA ASP A 158 21.28 -10.50 3.00
C ASP A 158 22.79 -10.34 3.22
N PRO A 159 23.64 -10.81 2.30
CA PRO A 159 25.09 -10.74 2.47
C PRO A 159 25.67 -9.33 2.28
N VAL A 160 24.94 -8.44 1.62
CA VAL A 160 25.35 -7.04 1.41
C VAL A 160 24.98 -6.22 2.64
N GLU A 161 23.75 -6.36 3.10
CA GLU A 161 23.26 -5.67 4.28
C GLU A 161 23.71 -6.33 5.59
N ASN A 162 24.24 -7.53 5.56
CA ASN A 162 24.67 -8.34 6.70
C ASN A 162 23.59 -8.47 7.78
N THR A 163 22.38 -8.77 7.39
CA THR A 163 21.23 -8.93 8.29
C THR A 163 20.23 -9.95 7.78
N VAL A 164 19.37 -10.40 8.70
CA VAL A 164 18.20 -11.24 8.36
C VAL A 164 17.11 -10.39 7.73
N LEU A 165 16.43 -10.95 6.73
CA LEU A 165 15.24 -10.40 6.10
C LEU A 165 14.04 -11.28 6.44
N ALA A 166 12.88 -10.65 6.71
CA ALA A 166 11.61 -11.36 6.75
C ALA A 166 11.26 -11.90 5.35
N ASN A 167 10.38 -12.90 5.28
CA ASN A 167 10.01 -13.51 3.99
C ASN A 167 9.43 -12.47 3.01
N GLU A 168 8.66 -11.54 3.54
CA GLU A 168 8.03 -10.44 2.82
C GLU A 168 9.03 -9.44 2.24
N GLN A 169 10.25 -9.43 2.76
CA GLN A 169 11.36 -8.58 2.32
C GLN A 169 12.24 -9.25 1.24
N VAL A 170 11.87 -10.44 0.81
CA VAL A 170 12.56 -11.17 -0.27
C VAL A 170 11.70 -11.19 -1.52
N ILE A 171 12.17 -10.54 -2.59
CA ILE A 171 11.48 -10.44 -3.87
C ILE A 171 12.32 -11.17 -4.92
N ASP A 172 11.76 -12.19 -5.57
CA ASP A 172 12.45 -13.01 -6.57
C ASP A 172 13.82 -13.55 -6.10
N GLY A 173 13.90 -13.96 -4.82
CA GLY A 173 15.10 -14.48 -4.20
C GLY A 173 16.18 -13.46 -3.89
N LYS A 174 15.85 -12.19 -3.96
CA LYS A 174 16.74 -11.04 -3.68
C LYS A 174 16.22 -10.20 -2.54
N GLY A 175 17.13 -9.60 -1.79
CA GLY A 175 16.77 -8.59 -0.81
C GLY A 175 16.05 -7.41 -1.48
N TRP A 176 14.90 -7.05 -0.95
CA TRP A 176 14.00 -6.01 -1.53
C TRP A 176 14.68 -4.63 -1.69
N ARG A 177 15.71 -4.38 -0.88
CA ARG A 177 16.46 -3.13 -0.85
C ARG A 177 17.81 -3.24 -1.52
N SER A 178 18.62 -4.23 -1.14
CA SER A 178 19.96 -4.45 -1.67
C SER A 178 19.97 -4.94 -3.11
N GLY A 179 18.93 -5.69 -3.52
CA GLY A 179 18.88 -6.41 -4.78
C GLY A 179 19.86 -7.60 -4.85
N ALA A 180 20.57 -7.88 -3.75
CA ALA A 180 21.51 -9.01 -3.68
C ALA A 180 20.76 -10.35 -3.54
N PRO A 181 21.29 -11.45 -4.12
CA PRO A 181 20.77 -12.77 -3.85
C PRO A 181 20.82 -13.09 -2.35
N VAL A 182 19.71 -13.58 -1.82
CA VAL A 182 19.57 -13.92 -0.41
C VAL A 182 20.18 -15.29 -0.16
N GLU A 183 20.93 -15.41 0.93
CA GLU A 183 21.48 -16.68 1.41
C GLU A 183 20.60 -17.27 2.52
N LYS A 184 20.62 -18.60 2.67
CA LYS A 184 20.02 -19.26 3.85
C LYS A 184 21.06 -19.43 4.93
N LYS A 185 20.78 -18.92 6.13
CA LYS A 185 21.61 -19.13 7.34
C LYS A 185 20.75 -19.69 8.47
N ARG A 186 21.37 -20.44 9.36
CA ARG A 186 20.72 -20.98 10.56
C ARG A 186 21.10 -20.11 11.75
N LEU A 187 20.12 -19.37 12.26
CA LEU A 187 20.30 -18.42 13.36
C LEU A 187 19.15 -18.53 14.36
N SER A 188 19.46 -18.26 15.62
CA SER A 188 18.42 -18.07 16.64
C SER A 188 17.78 -16.69 16.50
N GLN A 189 16.48 -16.66 16.33
CA GLN A 189 15.70 -15.46 16.02
C GLN A 189 14.44 -15.37 16.87
N TRP A 190 13.97 -14.15 17.11
CA TRP A 190 12.66 -13.88 17.67
C TRP A 190 11.61 -13.85 16.58
N PHE A 191 10.46 -14.44 16.87
CA PHE A 191 9.31 -14.53 15.98
C PHE A 191 8.03 -14.08 16.67
N LEU A 192 7.14 -13.47 15.89
CA LEU A 192 5.76 -13.22 16.27
C LEU A 192 4.83 -14.21 15.56
N LYS A 193 3.88 -14.80 16.30
CA LYS A 193 2.94 -15.81 15.79
C LYS A 193 1.81 -15.20 14.98
N ILE A 194 2.12 -14.57 13.87
CA ILE A 194 1.10 -14.05 12.95
C ILE A 194 0.26 -15.17 12.35
N THR A 195 0.81 -16.38 12.25
CA THR A 195 0.10 -17.56 11.72
C THR A 195 -1.08 -17.99 12.59
N ASP A 196 -1.05 -17.73 13.90
CA ASP A 196 -2.19 -17.99 14.79
C ASP A 196 -3.43 -17.16 14.42
N TYR A 197 -3.25 -16.08 13.68
CA TYR A 197 -4.29 -15.18 13.19
C TYR A 197 -4.54 -15.28 11.69
N ALA A 198 -3.96 -16.26 10.99
CA ALA A 198 -4.05 -16.36 9.53
C ALA A 198 -5.50 -16.41 9.02
N GLU A 199 -6.34 -17.24 9.64
CA GLU A 199 -7.77 -17.34 9.27
C GLU A 199 -8.54 -16.07 9.61
N ASP A 200 -8.33 -15.50 10.79
CA ASP A 200 -8.99 -14.26 11.22
C ASP A 200 -8.62 -13.09 10.31
N LEU A 201 -7.32 -12.90 10.02
CA LEU A 201 -6.83 -11.89 9.09
C LEU A 201 -7.43 -12.06 7.69
N LEU A 202 -7.57 -13.31 7.23
CA LEU A 202 -8.15 -13.63 5.93
C LEU A 202 -9.64 -13.30 5.87
N GLN A 203 -10.42 -13.73 6.86
CA GLN A 203 -11.86 -13.49 6.91
C GLN A 203 -12.17 -11.99 7.04
N ALA A 204 -11.40 -11.28 7.86
CA ALA A 204 -11.57 -9.85 8.06
C ALA A 204 -11.28 -9.01 6.80
N ILE A 205 -10.59 -9.53 5.77
CA ILE A 205 -10.43 -8.83 4.47
C ILE A 205 -11.79 -8.44 3.87
N ARG A 206 -12.83 -9.24 4.13
CA ARG A 206 -14.19 -8.97 3.61
C ARG A 206 -14.82 -7.71 4.19
N THR A 207 -14.40 -7.28 5.37
CA THR A 207 -14.89 -6.07 6.05
C THR A 207 -14.15 -4.80 5.62
N LEU A 208 -13.04 -4.94 4.89
CA LEU A 208 -12.22 -3.84 4.41
C LEU A 208 -12.76 -3.27 3.08
N GLU A 209 -14.03 -2.90 3.04
CA GLU A 209 -14.73 -2.47 1.81
C GLU A 209 -14.12 -1.22 1.16
N ARG A 210 -13.53 -0.33 1.98
CA ARG A 210 -12.88 0.91 1.52
C ARG A 210 -11.39 0.74 1.22
N TRP A 211 -10.91 -0.50 1.11
CA TRP A 211 -9.57 -0.82 0.65
C TRP A 211 -9.57 -1.18 -0.84
N PRO A 212 -8.53 -0.82 -1.60
CA PRO A 212 -8.40 -1.22 -3.00
C PRO A 212 -8.45 -2.75 -3.17
N ASP A 213 -9.22 -3.23 -4.14
CA ASP A 213 -9.36 -4.67 -4.44
C ASP A 213 -8.01 -5.35 -4.65
N ARG A 214 -7.08 -4.65 -5.29
CA ARG A 214 -5.73 -5.15 -5.53
C ARG A 214 -4.99 -5.45 -4.23
N VAL A 215 -5.07 -4.58 -3.23
CA VAL A 215 -4.41 -4.79 -1.93
C VAL A 215 -5.06 -5.96 -1.18
N ARG A 216 -6.40 -6.02 -1.19
CA ARG A 216 -7.15 -7.15 -0.58
C ARG A 216 -6.76 -8.48 -1.22
N LEU A 217 -6.65 -8.52 -2.55
CA LEU A 217 -6.22 -9.71 -3.29
C LEU A 217 -4.75 -10.07 -2.97
N MET A 218 -3.85 -9.09 -2.88
CA MET A 218 -2.46 -9.34 -2.50
C MET A 218 -2.35 -9.97 -1.12
N GLN A 219 -3.07 -9.47 -0.12
CA GLN A 219 -3.09 -10.06 1.23
C GLN A 219 -3.73 -11.45 1.24
N HIS A 220 -4.85 -11.63 0.55
CA HIS A 220 -5.50 -12.93 0.40
C HIS A 220 -4.53 -13.98 -0.15
N ASN A 221 -3.84 -13.65 -1.24
CA ASN A 221 -2.89 -14.58 -1.88
C ASN A 221 -1.65 -14.80 -1.01
N TRP A 222 -1.19 -13.79 -0.26
CA TRP A 222 -0.04 -13.91 0.63
C TRP A 222 -0.34 -14.82 1.81
N ILE A 223 -1.49 -14.65 2.46
CA ILE A 223 -1.95 -15.54 3.53
C ILE A 223 -2.11 -16.97 2.97
N GLY A 224 -2.62 -17.11 1.76
CA GLY A 224 -2.57 -18.31 0.96
C GLY A 224 -3.17 -19.53 1.67
N ARG A 225 -4.46 -19.46 2.03
CA ARG A 225 -5.21 -20.56 2.62
C ARG A 225 -5.38 -21.68 1.61
N SER A 226 -4.98 -22.90 1.97
CA SER A 226 -5.12 -24.10 1.17
C SER A 226 -5.80 -25.20 1.99
N GLU A 227 -6.86 -25.77 1.43
CA GLU A 227 -7.51 -26.96 1.97
C GLU A 227 -6.86 -28.21 1.37
N GLY A 228 -6.61 -29.19 2.20
CA GLY A 228 -5.98 -30.43 1.77
C GLY A 228 -5.99 -31.48 2.85
N ALA A 229 -5.03 -32.38 2.82
CA ALA A 229 -4.85 -33.40 3.81
C ALA A 229 -3.37 -33.55 4.21
N ARG A 230 -3.13 -33.85 5.47
CA ARG A 230 -1.86 -34.47 5.92
C ARG A 230 -1.99 -35.95 5.72
N VAL A 231 -1.01 -36.52 5.06
CA VAL A 231 -0.94 -37.94 4.75
C VAL A 231 0.32 -38.52 5.39
N PHE A 232 0.18 -39.64 6.11
CA PHE A 232 1.29 -40.28 6.83
C PHE A 232 1.74 -41.51 6.10
N PHE A 233 2.90 -41.45 5.46
CA PHE A 233 3.55 -42.56 4.76
C PHE A 233 4.51 -43.30 5.74
N PRO A 234 4.23 -44.53 6.14
CA PRO A 234 5.22 -45.33 6.89
C PRO A 234 6.50 -45.48 6.11
N ILE A 235 7.64 -45.37 6.78
CA ILE A 235 8.97 -45.65 6.13
C ILE A 235 9.32 -47.12 6.34
N ALA A 236 9.54 -47.86 5.25
CA ALA A 236 9.84 -49.27 5.35
C ALA A 236 11.08 -49.54 6.20
N GLY A 237 10.96 -50.42 7.19
CA GLY A 237 12.06 -50.77 8.11
C GLY A 237 12.35 -49.73 9.19
N ARG A 238 11.48 -48.71 9.39
CA ARG A 238 11.58 -47.73 10.47
C ARG A 238 10.22 -47.56 11.16
N ASP A 239 10.25 -47.13 12.42
CA ASP A 239 9.01 -46.78 13.17
C ASP A 239 8.46 -45.41 12.80
N GLU A 240 9.25 -44.62 12.06
CA GLU A 240 8.92 -43.24 11.65
C GLU A 240 7.96 -43.22 10.47
N LYS A 241 7.14 -42.19 10.41
CA LYS A 241 6.28 -41.88 9.26
C LYS A 241 6.74 -40.59 8.59
N LEU A 242 6.72 -40.56 7.28
CA LEU A 242 6.89 -39.34 6.51
C LEU A 242 5.54 -38.62 6.42
N GLU A 243 5.46 -37.45 7.01
CA GLU A 243 4.26 -36.61 6.97
C GLU A 243 4.30 -35.72 5.72
N VAL A 244 3.27 -35.81 4.90
CA VAL A 244 3.13 -35.05 3.66
C VAL A 244 1.85 -34.21 3.71
N PHE A 245 1.93 -32.93 3.38
CA PHE A 245 0.75 -32.12 3.09
C PHE A 245 0.48 -32.06 1.59
N THR A 246 -0.78 -32.27 1.19
CA THR A 246 -1.21 -32.16 -0.20
C THR A 246 -2.55 -31.45 -0.33
N THR A 247 -2.71 -30.63 -1.38
CA THR A 247 -4.00 -30.05 -1.80
C THR A 247 -4.75 -30.98 -2.77
N ARG A 248 -4.10 -32.07 -3.20
CA ARG A 248 -4.65 -33.06 -4.14
C ARG A 248 -4.63 -34.48 -3.53
N PRO A 249 -5.29 -34.67 -2.35
CA PRO A 249 -5.35 -36.02 -1.76
C PRO A 249 -6.08 -37.03 -2.66
N ASP A 250 -6.93 -36.56 -3.58
CA ASP A 250 -7.61 -37.35 -4.61
C ASP A 250 -6.62 -38.10 -5.52
N THR A 251 -5.40 -37.59 -5.71
CA THR A 251 -4.39 -38.20 -6.58
C THR A 251 -3.48 -39.23 -5.87
N LEU A 252 -3.76 -39.59 -4.63
CA LEU A 252 -2.93 -40.46 -3.81
C LEU A 252 -2.63 -41.83 -4.46
N PHE A 253 -3.56 -42.40 -5.21
CA PHE A 253 -3.36 -43.64 -5.98
C PHE A 253 -2.53 -43.46 -7.26
N GLY A 254 -2.07 -42.25 -7.56
CA GLY A 254 -1.11 -41.93 -8.61
C GLY A 254 0.32 -41.72 -8.07
N ALA A 255 0.54 -41.95 -6.77
CA ALA A 255 1.84 -41.73 -6.11
C ALA A 255 2.94 -42.64 -6.69
N SER A 256 4.00 -42.02 -7.20
CA SER A 256 5.13 -42.73 -7.82
C SER A 256 6.43 -42.63 -7.00
N PHE A 257 6.56 -41.58 -6.18
CA PHE A 257 7.68 -41.37 -5.30
C PHE A 257 7.24 -40.46 -4.14
N CYS A 258 8.05 -40.41 -3.08
CA CYS A 258 8.04 -39.32 -2.12
C CYS A 258 9.34 -38.54 -2.27
N ALA A 259 9.25 -37.24 -1.99
CA ALA A 259 10.44 -36.39 -1.98
C ALA A 259 10.46 -35.50 -0.75
N ILE A 260 11.63 -35.28 -0.19
CA ILE A 260 11.89 -34.43 0.96
C ILE A 260 12.81 -33.28 0.60
N SER A 261 12.64 -32.17 1.31
CA SER A 261 13.53 -31.01 1.20
C SER A 261 14.97 -31.37 1.57
N PRO A 262 15.99 -30.76 0.91
CA PRO A 262 17.37 -30.84 1.37
C PRO A 262 17.57 -30.42 2.83
N ASN A 263 16.69 -29.60 3.37
CA ASN A 263 16.71 -29.12 4.75
C ASN A 263 15.83 -29.96 5.71
N HIS A 264 15.22 -31.03 5.23
CA HIS A 264 14.40 -31.91 6.07
C HIS A 264 15.27 -32.65 7.11
N PRO A 265 14.82 -32.85 8.39
CA PRO A 265 15.61 -33.54 9.39
C PRO A 265 16.13 -34.91 8.95
N LEU A 266 15.28 -35.70 8.27
CA LEU A 266 15.66 -36.99 7.72
C LEU A 266 16.80 -36.88 6.68
N ALA A 267 16.79 -35.84 5.83
CA ALA A 267 17.88 -35.60 4.88
C ALA A 267 19.23 -35.35 5.59
N GLY A 268 19.19 -34.54 6.67
CA GLY A 268 20.35 -34.26 7.52
C GLY A 268 20.89 -35.52 8.22
N GLU A 269 20.00 -36.37 8.76
CA GLU A 269 20.39 -37.64 9.37
C GLU A 269 21.10 -38.58 8.37
N LEU A 270 20.55 -38.71 7.17
CA LEU A 270 21.10 -39.55 6.12
C LEU A 270 22.43 -39.01 5.58
N ALA A 271 22.54 -37.69 5.41
CA ALA A 271 23.76 -37.02 4.93
C ALA A 271 24.94 -37.21 5.89
N ALA A 272 24.67 -37.28 7.21
CA ALA A 272 25.71 -37.56 8.19
C ALA A 272 26.44 -38.92 7.97
N LYS A 273 25.80 -39.85 7.24
CA LYS A 273 26.33 -41.19 6.93
C LYS A 273 26.61 -41.37 5.44
N ASN A 274 26.35 -40.39 4.58
CA ASN A 274 26.50 -40.49 3.12
C ASN A 274 27.05 -39.17 2.57
N ALA A 275 28.33 -39.18 2.21
CA ALA A 275 29.05 -38.01 1.70
C ALA A 275 28.46 -37.49 0.37
N ALA A 276 28.02 -38.37 -0.54
CA ALA A 276 27.41 -37.95 -1.81
C ALA A 276 26.09 -37.24 -1.60
N LEU A 277 25.29 -37.63 -0.60
CA LEU A 277 24.09 -36.91 -0.22
C LEU A 277 24.41 -35.54 0.42
N ALA A 278 25.45 -35.47 1.25
CA ALA A 278 25.91 -34.22 1.82
C ALA A 278 26.35 -33.23 0.73
N ASP A 279 27.09 -33.71 -0.29
CA ASP A 279 27.49 -32.89 -1.44
C ASP A 279 26.29 -32.42 -2.26
N PHE A 280 25.28 -33.27 -2.47
CA PHE A 280 24.04 -32.90 -3.16
C PHE A 280 23.24 -31.82 -2.38
N ILE A 281 23.13 -31.95 -1.06
CA ILE A 281 22.50 -30.93 -0.21
C ILE A 281 23.25 -29.60 -0.29
N ALA A 282 24.58 -29.64 -0.30
CA ALA A 282 25.39 -28.43 -0.48
C ALA A 282 25.24 -27.82 -1.88
N GLU A 283 25.07 -28.63 -2.94
CA GLU A 283 24.71 -28.13 -4.27
C GLU A 283 23.35 -27.42 -4.26
N CYS A 284 22.34 -28.04 -3.65
CA CYS A 284 20.99 -27.46 -3.55
C CYS A 284 21.00 -26.12 -2.81
N SER A 285 21.84 -25.93 -1.79
CA SER A 285 21.97 -24.71 -1.03
C SER A 285 22.49 -23.52 -1.84
N ARG A 286 23.13 -23.76 -2.99
CA ARG A 286 23.65 -22.72 -3.90
C ARG A 286 22.64 -22.31 -4.97
N ILE A 287 21.57 -23.09 -5.16
CA ILE A 287 20.49 -22.75 -6.08
C ILE A 287 19.65 -21.67 -5.43
N GLY A 288 19.30 -20.62 -6.18
CA GLY A 288 18.48 -19.51 -5.66
C GLY A 288 17.17 -20.01 -5.02
N THR A 289 16.81 -19.43 -3.90
CA THR A 289 15.69 -19.88 -3.06
C THR A 289 14.33 -19.31 -3.50
N SER A 290 14.25 -18.52 -4.59
CA SER A 290 12.97 -18.01 -5.09
C SER A 290 12.15 -19.12 -5.75
N GLU A 291 10.84 -19.07 -5.57
CA GLU A 291 9.89 -19.97 -6.21
C GLU A 291 10.09 -20.00 -7.74
N ALA A 292 10.32 -18.84 -8.36
CA ALA A 292 10.61 -18.70 -9.78
C ALA A 292 11.95 -19.35 -10.20
N ALA A 293 13.01 -19.23 -9.37
CA ALA A 293 14.29 -19.89 -9.65
C ALA A 293 14.17 -21.42 -9.53
N ILE A 294 13.37 -21.89 -8.58
CA ILE A 294 13.09 -23.32 -8.39
C ILE A 294 12.18 -23.87 -9.50
N GLU A 295 11.20 -23.10 -9.96
CA GLU A 295 10.34 -23.49 -11.09
C GLU A 295 11.13 -23.65 -12.40
N THR A 296 12.07 -22.76 -12.66
CA THR A 296 12.87 -22.76 -13.90
C THR A 296 14.11 -23.67 -13.83
N ALA A 297 14.56 -24.06 -12.64
CA ALA A 297 15.71 -24.93 -12.47
C ALA A 297 15.39 -26.36 -12.89
N GLU A 298 16.41 -27.04 -13.43
CA GLU A 298 16.35 -28.47 -13.69
C GLU A 298 16.02 -29.24 -12.41
N LYS A 299 14.98 -30.12 -12.46
CA LYS A 299 14.56 -30.91 -11.30
C LYS A 299 15.60 -32.01 -11.05
N LYS A 300 16.25 -31.96 -9.88
CA LYS A 300 17.28 -32.90 -9.45
C LYS A 300 16.90 -33.56 -8.12
N GLY A 301 17.24 -34.80 -7.96
CA GLY A 301 17.03 -35.54 -6.72
C GLY A 301 18.13 -36.58 -6.45
N PHE A 302 18.28 -36.94 -5.20
CA PHE A 302 19.16 -37.99 -4.71
C PHE A 302 18.31 -39.11 -4.11
N ASP A 303 18.38 -40.31 -4.64
CA ASP A 303 17.68 -41.47 -4.08
C ASP A 303 18.31 -41.85 -2.72
N THR A 304 17.49 -41.80 -1.66
CA THR A 304 17.94 -42.11 -0.31
C THR A 304 18.13 -43.63 -0.05
N GLY A 305 17.62 -44.49 -0.95
CA GLY A 305 17.51 -45.91 -0.75
C GLY A 305 16.36 -46.31 0.18
N LEU A 306 15.68 -45.38 0.82
CA LEU A 306 14.50 -45.65 1.66
C LEU A 306 13.24 -45.75 0.81
N LYS A 307 12.24 -46.48 1.32
CA LYS A 307 10.92 -46.64 0.70
C LYS A 307 9.84 -46.10 1.61
N ALA A 308 8.92 -45.31 1.06
CA ALA A 308 7.67 -44.95 1.70
C ALA A 308 6.57 -45.97 1.33
N VAL A 309 5.84 -46.45 2.33
CA VAL A 309 4.74 -47.39 2.16
C VAL A 309 3.46 -46.57 1.91
N HIS A 310 2.70 -46.93 0.88
CA HIS A 310 1.44 -46.25 0.57
C HIS A 310 0.45 -46.35 1.78
N PRO A 311 -0.11 -45.24 2.26
CA PRO A 311 -0.87 -45.21 3.53
C PRO A 311 -2.10 -46.12 3.57
N LEU A 312 -2.68 -46.43 2.43
CA LEU A 312 -3.87 -47.28 2.27
C LEU A 312 -3.58 -48.62 1.59
N ASP A 313 -2.29 -48.95 1.29
CA ASP A 313 -1.89 -50.20 0.67
C ASP A 313 -0.48 -50.61 1.13
N PRO A 314 -0.34 -51.49 2.15
CA PRO A 314 0.94 -51.90 2.66
C PRO A 314 1.83 -52.62 1.65
N SER A 315 1.29 -53.13 0.58
CA SER A 315 2.07 -53.81 -0.50
C SER A 315 2.70 -52.84 -1.49
N TRP A 316 2.27 -51.58 -1.51
CA TRP A 316 2.72 -50.56 -2.42
C TRP A 316 3.81 -49.70 -1.76
N GLN A 317 5.03 -49.77 -2.30
CA GLN A 317 6.16 -48.99 -1.82
C GLN A 317 6.70 -48.08 -2.92
N VAL A 318 7.00 -46.83 -2.58
CA VAL A 318 7.58 -45.83 -3.49
C VAL A 318 8.93 -45.35 -2.95
N PRO A 319 9.90 -44.99 -3.79
CA PRO A 319 11.19 -44.47 -3.35
C PRO A 319 11.07 -43.12 -2.69
N ILE A 320 11.97 -42.83 -1.76
CA ILE A 320 12.11 -41.51 -1.11
C ILE A 320 13.35 -40.81 -1.66
N TYR A 321 13.17 -39.64 -2.28
CA TYR A 321 14.25 -38.80 -2.78
C TYR A 321 14.48 -37.59 -1.89
N VAL A 322 15.72 -37.09 -1.81
CA VAL A 322 15.97 -35.68 -1.45
C VAL A 322 15.94 -34.89 -2.76
N ALA A 323 15.10 -33.90 -2.89
CA ALA A 323 14.88 -33.20 -4.16
C ALA A 323 15.00 -31.68 -4.02
N ASN A 324 15.66 -31.03 -5.02
CA ASN A 324 15.93 -29.58 -5.00
C ASN A 324 14.72 -28.69 -5.17
N PHE A 325 13.57 -29.22 -5.54
CA PHE A 325 12.32 -28.48 -5.73
C PHE A 325 11.32 -28.61 -4.57
N VAL A 326 11.67 -29.35 -3.52
CA VAL A 326 10.86 -29.48 -2.31
C VAL A 326 11.34 -28.46 -1.28
N LEU A 327 10.46 -27.53 -0.90
CA LEU A 327 10.77 -26.48 0.06
C LEU A 327 10.40 -26.92 1.48
N MET A 328 11.29 -26.67 2.44
CA MET A 328 11.00 -26.93 3.85
C MET A 328 9.91 -26.04 4.42
N GLU A 329 9.78 -24.86 3.85
CA GLU A 329 8.81 -23.86 4.29
C GLU A 329 7.38 -24.12 3.79
N TYR A 330 7.16 -25.06 2.88
CA TYR A 330 5.82 -25.41 2.39
C TYR A 330 5.37 -26.77 2.93
N GLY A 331 4.27 -26.77 3.63
CA GLY A 331 3.71 -27.96 4.25
C GLY A 331 4.63 -28.51 5.35
N THR A 332 5.08 -29.77 5.17
CA THR A 332 5.94 -30.51 6.11
C THR A 332 7.38 -30.62 5.63
N GLY A 333 7.72 -29.99 4.49
CA GLY A 333 9.01 -30.21 3.83
C GLY A 333 9.10 -31.56 3.12
N ALA A 334 7.97 -32.22 2.89
CA ALA A 334 7.85 -33.48 2.18
C ALA A 334 6.63 -33.48 1.25
N ILE A 335 6.74 -34.14 0.12
CA ILE A 335 5.66 -34.36 -0.85
C ILE A 335 5.56 -35.84 -1.23
N PHE A 336 4.39 -36.27 -1.69
CA PHE A 336 4.31 -37.40 -2.62
C PHE A 336 4.17 -36.88 -4.04
N GLY A 337 4.86 -37.47 -4.99
CA GLY A 337 4.81 -37.08 -6.38
C GLY A 337 3.74 -37.85 -7.14
N CYS A 338 2.89 -37.10 -7.87
CA CYS A 338 1.90 -37.65 -8.80
C CYS A 338 2.17 -37.13 -10.22
N PRO A 339 3.10 -37.77 -10.97
CA PRO A 339 3.61 -37.29 -12.25
C PRO A 339 2.54 -37.06 -13.31
N ALA A 340 1.44 -37.81 -13.28
CA ALA A 340 0.35 -37.64 -14.25
C ALA A 340 -0.40 -36.30 -14.07
N HIS A 341 -0.36 -35.69 -12.88
CA HIS A 341 -1.21 -34.55 -12.50
C HIS A 341 -0.46 -33.31 -11.96
N ASP A 342 0.86 -33.38 -11.87
CA ASP A 342 1.75 -32.24 -11.56
C ASP A 342 2.94 -32.22 -12.55
N GLN A 343 3.17 -31.07 -13.18
CA GLN A 343 4.21 -30.96 -14.20
C GLN A 343 5.62 -31.13 -13.63
N ARG A 344 5.88 -30.62 -12.40
CA ARG A 344 7.19 -30.74 -11.73
C ARG A 344 7.50 -32.21 -11.42
N ASP A 345 6.45 -32.93 -10.98
CA ASP A 345 6.57 -34.34 -10.68
C ASP A 345 6.76 -35.17 -11.96
N LEU A 346 6.11 -34.75 -13.09
CA LEU A 346 6.28 -35.39 -14.39
C LEU A 346 7.71 -35.22 -14.91
N ASP A 347 8.25 -34.02 -14.87
CA ASP A 347 9.61 -33.72 -15.31
C ASP A 347 10.63 -34.53 -14.49
N PHE A 348 10.41 -34.60 -13.17
CA PHE A 348 11.22 -35.43 -12.29
C PHE A 348 11.12 -36.93 -12.58
N ALA A 349 9.91 -37.43 -12.69
CA ALA A 349 9.64 -38.84 -12.97
C ALA A 349 10.27 -39.30 -14.30
N ARG A 350 10.15 -38.48 -15.34
CA ARG A 350 10.79 -38.76 -16.65
C ARG A 350 12.31 -38.85 -16.56
N LYS A 351 12.91 -37.96 -15.76
CA LYS A 351 14.37 -37.94 -15.56
C LYS A 351 14.89 -39.17 -14.81
N TYR A 352 14.14 -39.66 -13.84
CA TYR A 352 14.54 -40.78 -12.98
C TYR A 352 13.83 -42.10 -13.32
N ASP A 353 13.18 -42.15 -14.48
CA ASP A 353 12.46 -43.35 -15.01
C ASP A 353 11.45 -43.91 -14.01
N LEU A 354 10.68 -43.01 -13.36
CA LEU A 354 9.67 -43.38 -12.38
C LEU A 354 8.31 -43.57 -13.07
N PRO A 355 7.40 -44.39 -12.50
CA PRO A 355 6.07 -44.63 -13.08
C PRO A 355 5.25 -43.32 -13.20
N VAL A 356 4.48 -43.20 -14.26
CA VAL A 356 3.49 -42.16 -14.49
C VAL A 356 2.11 -42.80 -14.51
N ILE A 357 1.38 -42.64 -13.40
CA ILE A 357 0.10 -43.33 -13.20
C ILE A 357 -1.03 -42.28 -13.26
N PRO A 358 -1.81 -42.20 -14.35
CA PRO A 358 -2.95 -41.30 -14.45
C PRO A 358 -4.12 -41.80 -13.61
N VAL A 359 -4.67 -40.90 -12.79
CA VAL A 359 -5.80 -41.19 -11.87
C VAL A 359 -6.96 -40.20 -11.98
N VAL A 360 -6.81 -39.15 -12.78
CA VAL A 360 -7.88 -38.20 -13.13
C VAL A 360 -7.94 -38.10 -14.65
N ARG A 361 -9.13 -38.18 -15.23
CA ARG A 361 -9.38 -38.05 -16.68
C ARG A 361 -10.42 -36.96 -16.93
N PRO A 362 -10.47 -36.36 -18.14
CA PRO A 362 -11.57 -35.49 -18.52
C PRO A 362 -12.91 -36.22 -18.38
N ALA A 363 -13.96 -35.52 -18.02
CA ALA A 363 -15.27 -36.11 -17.78
C ALA A 363 -15.89 -36.77 -19.04
N ASP A 364 -15.52 -36.31 -20.22
CA ASP A 364 -15.99 -36.73 -21.53
C ASP A 364 -15.06 -37.78 -22.18
N ALA A 365 -14.00 -38.23 -21.53
CA ALA A 365 -13.06 -39.23 -22.02
C ALA A 365 -13.01 -40.47 -21.10
N GLU A 366 -12.75 -41.63 -21.64
CA GLU A 366 -12.58 -42.88 -20.86
C GLU A 366 -11.19 -42.99 -20.24
N THR A 367 -10.19 -42.39 -20.86
CA THR A 367 -8.80 -42.39 -20.40
C THR A 367 -8.13 -41.03 -20.65
N VAL A 368 -6.95 -40.82 -20.08
CA VAL A 368 -6.06 -39.69 -20.39
C VAL A 368 -4.68 -40.20 -20.71
N GLU A 369 -4.10 -39.74 -21.80
CA GLU A 369 -2.71 -40.07 -22.18
C GLU A 369 -1.78 -38.93 -21.71
N ILE A 370 -0.78 -39.31 -20.93
CA ILE A 370 0.20 -38.34 -20.37
C ILE A 370 1.47 -38.38 -21.24
N GLY A 371 1.60 -37.38 -22.09
CA GLY A 371 2.79 -37.14 -22.90
C GLY A 371 3.87 -36.36 -22.13
N ASN A 372 4.31 -35.22 -22.68
CA ASN A 372 5.28 -34.31 -22.03
C ASN A 372 4.58 -33.27 -21.13
N THR A 373 3.26 -33.28 -21.07
CA THR A 373 2.49 -32.35 -20.26
C THR A 373 1.58 -33.15 -19.31
N ALA A 374 1.63 -32.80 -18.03
CA ALA A 374 0.75 -33.36 -17.02
C ALA A 374 -0.70 -32.86 -17.23
N PHE A 375 -1.66 -33.62 -16.71
CA PHE A 375 -3.07 -33.24 -16.69
C PHE A 375 -3.47 -32.75 -15.29
N PRO A 376 -3.38 -31.45 -14.99
CA PRO A 376 -3.75 -30.89 -13.69
C PRO A 376 -5.23 -30.55 -13.56
N GLY A 377 -6.04 -30.85 -14.60
CA GLY A 377 -7.41 -30.37 -14.76
C GLY A 377 -8.42 -31.04 -13.82
N GLU A 378 -9.60 -30.47 -13.83
CA GLU A 378 -10.80 -31.05 -13.24
C GLU A 378 -11.23 -32.27 -14.06
N GLY A 379 -11.90 -33.23 -13.39
CA GLY A 379 -12.33 -34.45 -14.09
C GLY A 379 -12.93 -35.49 -13.18
N VAL A 380 -12.83 -36.73 -13.62
CA VAL A 380 -13.39 -37.91 -12.93
C VAL A 380 -12.23 -38.86 -12.59
N LEU A 381 -12.25 -39.39 -11.38
CA LEU A 381 -11.26 -40.34 -10.90
C LEU A 381 -11.38 -41.67 -11.60
N PHE A 382 -10.24 -42.31 -11.91
CA PHE A 382 -10.14 -43.68 -12.40
C PHE A 382 -8.80 -44.27 -11.94
N ASN A 383 -8.57 -45.56 -11.98
CA ASN A 383 -7.41 -46.22 -11.40
C ASN A 383 -7.20 -45.90 -9.90
N SER A 384 -8.27 -45.48 -9.22
CA SER A 384 -8.23 -44.97 -7.85
C SER A 384 -9.12 -45.75 -6.89
N ARG A 385 -9.41 -47.01 -7.23
CA ARG A 385 -10.18 -47.95 -6.39
C ARG A 385 -11.56 -47.38 -6.01
N PHE A 386 -11.80 -47.17 -4.68
CA PHE A 386 -13.09 -46.68 -4.18
C PHE A 386 -13.40 -45.21 -4.57
N LEU A 387 -12.48 -44.52 -5.22
CA LEU A 387 -12.68 -43.18 -5.76
C LEU A 387 -13.11 -43.20 -7.24
N ASP A 388 -13.03 -44.35 -7.89
CA ASP A 388 -13.32 -44.45 -9.31
C ASP A 388 -14.74 -43.95 -9.61
N GLY A 389 -14.86 -43.11 -10.64
CA GLY A 389 -16.14 -42.53 -11.07
C GLY A 389 -16.55 -41.25 -10.30
N LEU A 390 -15.84 -40.86 -9.25
CA LEU A 390 -16.15 -39.63 -8.51
C LEU A 390 -15.51 -38.42 -9.20
N PRO A 391 -16.22 -37.26 -9.20
CA PRO A 391 -15.60 -35.96 -9.51
C PRO A 391 -14.48 -35.64 -8.50
N VAL A 392 -13.49 -34.84 -8.94
CA VAL A 392 -12.34 -34.47 -8.11
C VAL A 392 -12.72 -33.94 -6.73
N GLU A 393 -13.69 -33.02 -6.65
CA GLU A 393 -14.08 -32.42 -5.36
C GLU A 393 -14.77 -33.42 -4.40
N GLU A 394 -15.51 -34.36 -4.92
CA GLU A 394 -16.12 -35.42 -4.12
C GLU A 394 -15.05 -36.46 -3.70
N ALA A 395 -14.12 -36.75 -4.58
CA ALA A 395 -13.00 -37.64 -4.30
C ALA A 395 -12.08 -37.08 -3.20
N LYS A 396 -11.80 -35.78 -3.19
CA LYS A 396 -11.03 -35.10 -2.12
C LYS A 396 -11.68 -35.31 -0.75
N LYS A 397 -12.99 -35.15 -0.65
CA LYS A 397 -13.73 -35.36 0.61
C LYS A 397 -13.68 -36.82 1.03
N ARG A 398 -13.95 -37.72 0.10
CA ARG A 398 -13.99 -39.15 0.36
C ARG A 398 -12.65 -39.72 0.79
N ILE A 399 -11.55 -39.31 0.15
CA ILE A 399 -10.21 -39.76 0.53
C ILE A 399 -9.79 -39.20 1.90
N ALA A 400 -10.09 -37.92 2.20
CA ALA A 400 -9.80 -37.33 3.49
C ALA A 400 -10.51 -38.07 4.63
N GLU A 401 -11.81 -38.36 4.49
CA GLU A 401 -12.58 -39.20 5.43
C GLU A 401 -11.94 -40.60 5.63
N THR A 402 -11.52 -41.23 4.54
CA THR A 402 -10.88 -42.54 4.60
C THR A 402 -9.54 -42.53 5.32
N LEU A 403 -8.74 -41.48 5.05
CA LEU A 403 -7.44 -41.28 5.73
C LEU A 403 -7.62 -41.05 7.24
N GLU A 404 -8.64 -40.30 7.63
CA GLU A 404 -8.96 -40.08 9.05
C GLU A 404 -9.43 -41.37 9.75
N GLN A 405 -10.35 -42.12 9.12
CA GLN A 405 -10.87 -43.37 9.66
C GLN A 405 -9.79 -44.45 9.84
N SER A 406 -8.81 -44.46 8.91
CA SER A 406 -7.68 -45.43 8.97
C SER A 406 -6.51 -44.97 9.85
N GLY A 407 -6.53 -43.73 10.36
CA GLY A 407 -5.39 -43.13 11.07
C GLY A 407 -4.16 -42.89 10.17
N ALA A 408 -4.37 -42.89 8.85
CA ALA A 408 -3.32 -42.69 7.84
C ALA A 408 -3.18 -41.23 7.39
N GLY A 409 -4.03 -40.34 7.89
CA GLY A 409 -3.99 -38.91 7.59
C GLY A 409 -5.11 -38.14 8.26
N GLN A 410 -5.22 -36.87 7.94
CA GLN A 410 -6.31 -36.00 8.41
C GLN A 410 -6.55 -34.84 7.45
N ALA A 411 -7.80 -34.42 7.33
CA ALA A 411 -8.13 -33.18 6.64
C ALA A 411 -7.47 -31.99 7.36
N THR A 412 -6.88 -31.10 6.62
CA THR A 412 -6.09 -30.01 7.19
C THR A 412 -6.16 -28.76 6.32
N VAL A 413 -6.28 -27.62 6.99
CA VAL A 413 -6.06 -26.31 6.36
C VAL A 413 -4.61 -25.90 6.61
N SER A 414 -3.93 -25.50 5.57
CA SER A 414 -2.58 -24.94 5.62
C SER A 414 -2.57 -23.51 5.09
N TYR A 415 -1.63 -22.71 5.58
CA TYR A 415 -1.44 -21.33 5.16
C TYR A 415 -0.03 -21.16 4.61
N ARG A 416 0.12 -20.33 3.56
CA ARG A 416 1.43 -19.94 3.06
C ARG A 416 2.12 -18.97 4.00
N LEU A 417 1.35 -18.13 4.69
CA LEU A 417 1.83 -17.19 5.71
C LEU A 417 2.74 -17.90 6.72
N ARG A 418 3.83 -17.25 7.09
CA ARG A 418 4.79 -17.72 8.09
C ARG A 418 4.87 -16.72 9.24
N ASP A 419 5.35 -17.21 10.39
CA ASP A 419 5.58 -16.33 11.53
C ASP A 419 6.58 -15.23 11.20
N TRP A 420 6.30 -14.05 11.70
CA TRP A 420 7.08 -12.86 11.43
C TRP A 420 8.37 -12.85 12.25
N GLY A 421 9.52 -13.00 11.58
CA GLY A 421 10.83 -12.90 12.20
C GLY A 421 11.24 -11.45 12.44
N VAL A 422 11.37 -11.04 13.69
CA VAL A 422 11.57 -9.64 14.09
C VAL A 422 13.00 -9.31 14.49
N SER A 423 13.91 -10.26 14.58
CA SER A 423 15.32 -10.01 14.93
C SER A 423 16.13 -9.44 13.77
N ARG A 424 16.89 -8.38 14.01
CA ARG A 424 17.84 -7.79 13.06
C ARG A 424 19.19 -7.58 13.72
N GLN A 425 20.27 -7.93 13.03
CA GLN A 425 21.66 -7.82 13.50
C GLN A 425 22.17 -6.41 13.17
N ARG A 426 21.58 -5.40 13.83
CA ARG A 426 21.79 -3.97 13.57
C ARG A 426 21.93 -3.18 14.85
N TYR A 427 22.68 -2.08 14.78
CA TYR A 427 22.78 -1.11 15.87
C TYR A 427 21.57 -0.16 15.87
N TRP A 428 21.25 0.48 14.71
CA TRP A 428 20.23 1.51 14.64
C TRP A 428 18.83 0.91 14.52
N GLY A 429 18.31 0.44 15.64
CA GLY A 429 17.00 -0.19 15.82
C GLY A 429 16.65 -0.25 17.30
N CYS A 430 15.39 -0.53 17.61
CA CYS A 430 14.95 -0.71 18.99
C CYS A 430 15.54 -2.01 19.57
N PRO A 431 16.29 -1.96 20.71
CA PRO A 431 16.82 -3.17 21.34
C PRO A 431 15.72 -4.11 21.83
N ILE A 432 15.88 -5.40 21.59
CA ILE A 432 14.97 -6.43 22.08
C ILE A 432 15.21 -6.61 23.60
N PRO A 433 14.19 -6.44 24.48
CA PRO A 433 14.39 -6.33 25.93
C PRO A 433 14.51 -7.66 26.63
N PHE A 434 15.51 -8.47 26.27
CA PHE A 434 15.78 -9.77 26.88
C PHE A 434 17.25 -9.93 27.27
N ILE A 435 17.49 -10.82 28.23
CA ILE A 435 18.80 -11.14 28.80
C ILE A 435 19.02 -12.66 28.68
N HIS A 436 20.21 -13.05 28.24
CA HIS A 436 20.64 -14.45 28.13
C HIS A 436 21.49 -14.82 29.35
N CYS A 437 20.96 -15.63 30.23
CA CYS A 437 21.65 -16.17 31.41
C CYS A 437 21.98 -17.65 31.22
N ALA A 438 23.19 -18.05 31.55
CA ALA A 438 23.60 -19.46 31.41
C ALA A 438 22.76 -20.41 32.30
N ASP A 439 22.31 -19.93 33.48
CA ASP A 439 21.57 -20.76 34.43
C ASP A 439 20.04 -20.61 34.29
N CYS A 440 19.54 -19.38 34.01
CA CYS A 440 18.12 -19.09 33.94
C CYS A 440 17.54 -19.16 32.52
N GLY A 441 18.40 -19.29 31.49
CA GLY A 441 17.99 -19.20 30.09
C GLY A 441 17.69 -17.77 29.65
N ILE A 442 16.60 -17.60 28.89
CA ILE A 442 16.18 -16.28 28.38
C ILE A 442 15.27 -15.62 29.41
N VAL A 443 15.68 -14.45 29.89
CA VAL A 443 15.01 -13.69 30.96
C VAL A 443 14.57 -12.33 30.43
N PRO A 444 13.32 -11.90 30.63
CA PRO A 444 12.88 -10.56 30.25
C PRO A 444 13.58 -9.49 31.10
N VAL A 445 13.86 -8.35 30.50
CA VAL A 445 14.28 -7.16 31.25
C VAL A 445 13.12 -6.71 32.15
N PRO A 446 13.36 -6.40 33.44
CA PRO A 446 12.33 -5.85 34.31
C PRO A 446 11.71 -4.57 33.74
N GLU A 447 10.39 -4.44 33.90
CA GLU A 447 9.63 -3.34 33.31
C GLU A 447 10.08 -1.96 33.80
N ASP A 448 10.51 -1.87 35.05
CA ASP A 448 11.07 -0.64 35.67
C ASP A 448 12.47 -0.26 35.14
N GLN A 449 13.11 -1.14 34.37
CA GLN A 449 14.39 -0.90 33.70
C GLN A 449 14.22 -0.54 32.21
N LEU A 450 13.00 -0.41 31.72
CA LEU A 450 12.73 0.06 30.37
C LEU A 450 12.79 1.60 30.31
N PRO A 451 13.30 2.18 29.21
CA PRO A 451 13.76 1.51 28.00
C PRO A 451 15.19 0.96 28.12
N VAL A 452 15.45 -0.16 27.46
CA VAL A 452 16.82 -0.56 27.13
C VAL A 452 17.28 0.35 26.00
N THR A 453 18.18 1.30 26.30
CA THR A 453 18.67 2.28 25.33
C THR A 453 19.90 1.79 24.59
N LEU A 454 20.11 2.32 23.38
CA LEU A 454 21.32 2.08 22.60
C LEU A 454 22.52 2.79 23.25
N PRO A 455 23.73 2.18 23.25
CA PRO A 455 24.95 2.87 23.69
C PRO A 455 25.35 3.93 22.66
N GLU A 456 25.82 5.08 23.11
CA GLU A 456 26.29 6.15 22.22
C GLU A 456 27.76 5.97 21.75
N ASP A 457 28.56 5.20 22.51
CA ASP A 457 29.98 4.95 22.31
C ASP A 457 30.24 3.71 21.40
N VAL A 458 29.59 3.66 20.24
CA VAL A 458 29.75 2.56 19.26
C VAL A 458 30.69 2.95 18.12
N THR A 459 31.38 1.93 17.59
CA THR A 459 32.22 2.08 16.40
C THR A 459 31.70 1.20 15.26
N PHE A 460 31.85 1.69 14.02
CA PHE A 460 31.44 0.98 12.79
C PHE A 460 32.66 0.60 11.94
N ASP A 461 33.80 0.41 12.57
CA ASP A 461 35.10 0.11 11.95
C ASP A 461 35.29 -1.35 11.54
N ALA A 462 34.39 -2.22 11.98
CA ALA A 462 34.44 -3.64 11.63
C ALA A 462 33.04 -4.16 11.22
N PRO A 463 32.97 -5.15 10.32
CA PRO A 463 31.70 -5.73 9.89
C PRO A 463 31.00 -6.49 11.03
N GLY A 464 29.67 -6.60 10.94
CA GLY A 464 28.81 -7.30 11.89
C GLY A 464 28.17 -6.34 12.90
N ASN A 465 27.36 -6.91 13.80
CA ASN A 465 26.56 -6.13 14.76
C ASN A 465 27.42 -5.40 15.80
N PRO A 466 27.42 -4.06 15.85
CA PRO A 466 28.19 -3.29 16.84
C PRO A 466 27.78 -3.59 18.29
N LEU A 467 26.52 -3.91 18.55
CA LEU A 467 26.02 -4.23 19.90
C LEU A 467 26.62 -5.52 20.44
N ASP A 468 26.80 -6.53 19.56
CA ASP A 468 27.44 -7.78 19.97
C ASP A 468 28.93 -7.62 20.32
N ARG A 469 29.60 -6.65 19.70
CA ARG A 469 31.02 -6.33 19.97
C ARG A 469 31.22 -5.32 21.10
N HIS A 470 30.14 -4.71 21.60
CA HIS A 470 30.26 -3.66 22.59
C HIS A 470 30.88 -4.15 23.90
N PRO A 471 31.95 -3.50 24.43
CA PRO A 471 32.72 -4.04 25.54
C PRO A 471 31.99 -4.06 26.88
N THR A 472 30.98 -3.21 27.06
CA THR A 472 30.28 -3.06 28.34
C THR A 472 28.76 -3.23 28.23
N TRP A 473 28.10 -2.62 27.24
CA TRP A 473 26.65 -2.53 27.13
C TRP A 473 25.95 -3.89 27.16
N LYS A 474 26.51 -4.91 26.50
CA LYS A 474 25.88 -6.24 26.49
C LYS A 474 26.03 -7.01 27.80
N HIS A 475 26.98 -6.62 28.67
CA HIS A 475 27.24 -7.33 29.92
C HIS A 475 26.38 -6.79 31.04
N VAL A 476 25.59 -7.62 31.67
CA VAL A 476 24.66 -7.27 32.75
C VAL A 476 24.55 -8.40 33.75
N ASP A 477 24.05 -8.11 34.93
CA ASP A 477 23.67 -9.15 35.86
C ASP A 477 22.25 -9.65 35.54
N CYS A 478 22.05 -10.95 35.68
CA CYS A 478 20.75 -11.58 35.46
C CYS A 478 19.76 -11.09 36.55
N PRO A 479 18.60 -10.52 36.17
CA PRO A 479 17.63 -10.01 37.13
C PRO A 479 16.98 -11.12 37.98
N SER A 480 17.07 -12.39 37.56
CA SER A 480 16.50 -13.53 38.28
C SER A 480 17.48 -14.15 39.28
N CYS A 481 18.78 -14.23 38.99
CA CYS A 481 19.73 -14.92 39.84
C CYS A 481 20.97 -14.09 40.23
N GLY A 482 21.13 -12.87 39.71
CA GLY A 482 22.24 -11.97 40.02
C GLY A 482 23.58 -12.38 39.41
N LYS A 483 23.65 -13.44 38.60
CA LYS A 483 24.89 -13.87 37.96
C LYS A 483 25.17 -13.08 36.68
N PRO A 484 26.47 -12.99 36.25
CA PRO A 484 26.79 -12.37 34.96
C PRO A 484 26.02 -12.99 33.80
N ALA A 485 25.47 -12.14 32.95
CA ALA A 485 24.64 -12.49 31.83
C ALA A 485 24.87 -11.50 30.65
N HIS A 486 24.19 -11.70 29.54
CA HIS A 486 24.32 -10.87 28.36
C HIS A 486 22.93 -10.37 27.90
N ARG A 487 22.85 -9.09 27.53
CA ARG A 487 21.67 -8.58 26.81
C ARG A 487 21.53 -9.26 25.47
N GLU A 488 20.30 -9.35 24.98
CA GLU A 488 20.04 -9.59 23.57
C GLU A 488 20.68 -8.45 22.75
N THR A 489 21.38 -8.81 21.68
CA THR A 489 22.11 -7.83 20.84
C THR A 489 21.42 -7.58 19.51
N ASP A 490 20.37 -8.34 19.20
CA ASP A 490 19.51 -8.06 18.05
C ASP A 490 18.58 -6.89 18.38
N THR A 491 18.23 -6.13 17.35
CA THR A 491 17.21 -5.08 17.38
C THR A 491 15.98 -5.52 16.61
N PHE A 492 14.84 -4.83 16.79
CA PHE A 492 13.63 -5.14 16.05
C PHE A 492 13.74 -4.80 14.56
N ASP A 493 12.98 -5.53 13.76
CA ASP A 493 12.60 -5.12 12.42
C ASP A 493 11.83 -3.80 12.47
N THR A 494 12.16 -2.83 11.60
CA THR A 494 11.55 -1.49 11.60
C THR A 494 10.04 -1.51 11.37
N PHE A 495 9.50 -2.60 10.82
CA PHE A 495 8.05 -2.77 10.74
C PHE A 495 7.40 -3.02 12.10
N PHE A 496 8.15 -3.41 13.10
CA PHE A 496 7.64 -3.50 14.47
C PHE A 496 7.27 -2.11 14.98
N GLU A 497 8.15 -1.14 14.81
CA GLU A 497 7.93 0.26 15.21
C GLU A 497 6.74 0.88 14.47
N SER A 498 6.63 0.64 13.16
CA SER A 498 5.57 1.21 12.33
C SER A 498 4.23 0.49 12.44
N SER A 499 4.14 -0.63 13.16
CA SER A 499 2.91 -1.40 13.25
C SER A 499 1.89 -0.88 14.26
N TRP A 500 2.21 0.17 15.03
CA TRP A 500 1.34 0.72 16.07
C TRP A 500 1.36 2.26 16.20
N TYR A 501 2.19 2.97 15.43
CA TYR A 501 2.39 4.42 15.52
C TYR A 501 1.10 5.23 15.36
N PHE A 502 0.15 4.74 14.57
CA PHE A 502 -1.17 5.34 14.41
C PHE A 502 -1.98 5.35 15.72
N ALA A 503 -1.79 4.36 16.59
CA ALA A 503 -2.37 4.36 17.92
C ALA A 503 -1.62 5.32 18.86
N ARG A 504 -0.29 5.44 18.75
CA ARG A 504 0.49 6.41 19.53
C ARG A 504 0.07 7.85 19.24
N PHE A 505 -0.25 8.18 17.99
CA PHE A 505 -0.73 9.50 17.63
C PHE A 505 -2.04 9.91 18.34
N ALA A 506 -2.87 8.95 18.71
CA ALA A 506 -4.09 9.24 19.49
C ALA A 506 -3.75 9.84 20.87
N ASP A 507 -2.59 9.48 21.44
CA ASP A 507 -2.10 10.00 22.74
C ASP A 507 -0.57 10.16 22.75
N ALA A 508 -0.05 10.96 21.84
CA ALA A 508 1.40 11.09 21.56
C ALA A 508 2.25 11.52 22.76
N ARG A 509 1.66 12.18 23.75
CA ARG A 509 2.34 12.69 24.96
C ARG A 509 1.96 11.94 26.24
N GLY A 510 1.13 10.90 26.13
CA GLY A 510 0.75 10.08 27.28
C GLY A 510 1.92 9.31 27.88
N GLU A 511 1.85 9.04 29.19
CA GLU A 511 2.85 8.24 29.92
C GLU A 511 2.81 6.76 29.53
N LYS A 512 1.63 6.27 29.10
CA LYS A 512 1.44 4.95 28.53
C LYS A 512 1.68 4.96 27.03
N ALA A 513 1.69 3.79 26.41
CA ALA A 513 1.76 3.66 24.96
C ALA A 513 0.70 4.52 24.26
N PHE A 514 -0.50 4.46 24.77
CA PHE A 514 -1.65 5.33 24.49
C PHE A 514 -2.73 5.10 25.55
N ASP A 515 -3.57 6.11 25.74
CA ASP A 515 -4.78 5.97 26.55
C ASP A 515 -5.82 5.19 25.74
N ARG A 516 -6.50 4.22 26.41
CA ARG A 516 -7.46 3.33 25.75
C ARG A 516 -8.68 4.06 25.22
N ASP A 517 -9.19 5.04 25.97
CA ASP A 517 -10.39 5.79 25.59
C ASP A 517 -10.09 6.73 24.43
N LYS A 518 -8.93 7.43 24.45
CA LYS A 518 -8.47 8.25 23.34
C LYS A 518 -8.23 7.42 22.08
N ALA A 519 -7.57 6.28 22.21
CA ALA A 519 -7.40 5.35 21.10
C ALA A 519 -8.74 4.81 20.61
N GLY A 520 -9.68 4.50 21.50
CA GLY A 520 -11.04 4.07 21.14
C GLY A 520 -11.85 5.15 20.44
N TYR A 521 -11.62 6.45 20.76
CA TYR A 521 -12.23 7.56 20.05
C TYR A 521 -11.66 7.72 18.63
N TRP A 522 -10.34 7.70 18.46
CA TRP A 522 -9.71 8.01 17.17
C TRP A 522 -9.62 6.82 16.21
N LEU A 523 -9.36 5.60 16.70
CA LEU A 523 -9.19 4.42 15.86
C LEU A 523 -10.58 3.86 15.42
N SER A 524 -10.62 3.18 14.28
CA SER A 524 -9.59 3.01 13.26
C SER A 524 -9.33 4.32 12.53
N VAL A 525 -8.14 4.44 11.91
CA VAL A 525 -7.85 5.56 10.99
C VAL A 525 -8.90 5.58 9.89
N ASP A 526 -9.61 6.69 9.69
CA ASP A 526 -10.70 6.78 8.72
C ASP A 526 -10.21 6.77 7.28
N GLN A 527 -9.08 7.43 7.02
CA GLN A 527 -8.43 7.41 5.73
C GLN A 527 -6.92 7.32 5.87
N TYR A 528 -6.36 6.22 5.41
CA TYR A 528 -4.92 5.97 5.34
C TYR A 528 -4.43 6.10 3.90
N ILE A 529 -3.28 6.73 3.70
CA ILE A 529 -2.74 7.01 2.36
C ILE A 529 -1.27 6.61 2.31
N GLY A 530 -0.88 5.81 1.30
CA GLY A 530 0.51 5.38 1.15
C GLY A 530 0.77 4.48 -0.04
N GLY A 531 1.98 3.92 -0.11
CA GLY A 531 2.41 3.09 -1.23
C GLY A 531 1.83 1.67 -1.21
N ILE A 532 1.50 1.14 -2.38
CA ILE A 532 0.99 -0.24 -2.53
C ILE A 532 2.04 -1.30 -2.19
N GLU A 533 3.33 -0.96 -2.22
CA GLU A 533 4.45 -1.84 -1.85
C GLU A 533 4.34 -2.38 -0.42
N HIS A 534 3.58 -1.70 0.43
CA HIS A 534 3.35 -2.10 1.81
C HIS A 534 2.18 -3.08 2.00
N ALA A 535 1.53 -3.53 0.91
CA ALA A 535 0.33 -4.37 0.96
C ALA A 535 0.48 -5.62 1.84
N VAL A 536 1.59 -6.34 1.72
CA VAL A 536 1.89 -7.58 2.47
C VAL A 536 2.99 -7.41 3.52
N LEU A 537 3.44 -6.16 3.73
CA LEU A 537 4.41 -5.75 4.75
C LEU A 537 3.68 -5.00 5.87
N HIS A 538 3.93 -3.70 6.00
CA HIS A 538 3.37 -2.83 7.02
C HIS A 538 1.84 -2.97 7.19
N LEU A 539 1.07 -3.01 6.10
CA LEU A 539 -0.39 -3.11 6.18
C LEU A 539 -0.86 -4.45 6.79
N LEU A 540 -0.19 -5.55 6.49
CA LEU A 540 -0.52 -6.85 7.07
C LEU A 540 -0.05 -6.94 8.52
N TYR A 541 1.17 -6.46 8.80
CA TYR A 541 1.72 -6.48 10.16
C TYR A 541 0.92 -5.59 11.12
N SER A 542 0.48 -4.41 10.69
CA SER A 542 -0.37 -3.52 11.50
C SER A 542 -1.70 -4.19 11.87
N ARG A 543 -2.31 -4.95 10.95
CA ARG A 543 -3.54 -5.71 11.21
C ARG A 543 -3.32 -6.80 12.26
N PHE A 544 -2.20 -7.52 12.16
CA PHE A 544 -1.81 -8.51 13.18
C PHE A 544 -1.52 -7.83 14.53
N PHE A 545 -0.77 -6.72 14.50
CA PHE A 545 -0.34 -6.01 15.70
C PHE A 545 -1.53 -5.51 16.53
N MET A 546 -2.58 -5.00 15.87
CA MET A 546 -3.82 -4.62 16.56
C MET A 546 -4.48 -5.79 17.27
N ARG A 547 -4.47 -6.99 16.68
CA ARG A 547 -4.98 -8.21 17.31
C ARG A 547 -4.13 -8.63 18.51
N ALA A 548 -2.82 -8.50 18.40
CA ALA A 548 -1.90 -8.76 19.51
C ALA A 548 -2.13 -7.76 20.66
N LEU A 549 -2.28 -6.47 20.34
CA LEU A 549 -2.62 -5.42 21.31
C LEU A 549 -3.97 -5.69 21.99
N LYS A 550 -4.99 -6.11 21.24
CA LYS A 550 -6.29 -6.50 21.79
C LYS A 550 -6.16 -7.68 22.74
N LYS A 551 -5.42 -8.72 22.38
CA LYS A 551 -5.17 -9.88 23.24
C LYS A 551 -4.49 -9.51 24.55
N CYS A 552 -3.62 -8.51 24.51
CA CYS A 552 -2.91 -8.00 25.69
C CYS A 552 -3.66 -6.88 26.43
N GLY A 553 -4.88 -6.52 26.01
CA GLY A 553 -5.75 -5.58 26.72
C GLY A 553 -5.47 -4.09 26.47
N TYR A 554 -4.67 -3.74 25.45
CA TYR A 554 -4.38 -2.37 25.11
C TYR A 554 -5.54 -1.67 24.41
N THR A 555 -6.30 -2.37 23.58
CA THR A 555 -7.41 -1.83 22.78
C THR A 555 -8.45 -2.89 22.45
N ASP A 556 -9.65 -2.47 22.04
CA ASP A 556 -10.68 -3.35 21.50
C ASP A 556 -10.75 -3.31 19.96
N VAL A 557 -10.02 -2.40 19.33
CA VAL A 557 -10.01 -2.22 17.87
C VAL A 557 -9.15 -3.30 17.21
N GLU A 558 -9.67 -3.94 16.17
CA GLU A 558 -8.98 -5.04 15.45
C GLU A 558 -8.36 -4.61 14.14
N GLU A 559 -9.00 -3.67 13.42
CA GLU A 559 -8.48 -3.17 12.15
C GLU A 559 -7.92 -1.76 12.31
N PRO A 560 -6.66 -1.53 11.92
CA PRO A 560 -6.01 -0.23 12.09
C PRO A 560 -6.58 0.86 11.17
N PHE A 561 -6.98 0.49 9.95
CA PHE A 561 -7.32 1.41 8.87
C PHE A 561 -8.67 1.06 8.25
N ALA A 562 -9.68 1.92 8.41
CA ALA A 562 -11.01 1.73 7.84
C ALA A 562 -11.02 1.97 6.32
N GLY A 563 -10.29 2.97 5.84
CA GLY A 563 -10.13 3.31 4.43
C GLY A 563 -8.66 3.37 4.03
N LEU A 564 -8.34 2.89 2.84
CA LEU A 564 -6.99 2.92 2.27
C LEU A 564 -7.03 3.52 0.86
N LEU A 565 -6.14 4.46 0.60
CA LEU A 565 -5.85 4.98 -0.74
C LEU A 565 -4.39 4.65 -1.07
N THR A 566 -4.16 3.90 -2.15
CA THR A 566 -2.81 3.66 -2.66
C THR A 566 -2.50 4.62 -3.79
N GLN A 567 -1.53 5.49 -3.55
CA GLN A 567 -1.11 6.47 -4.55
C GLN A 567 -0.20 5.85 -5.62
N GLY A 568 -0.31 6.37 -6.85
CA GLY A 568 0.64 6.08 -7.91
C GLY A 568 1.97 6.84 -7.71
N MET A 569 3.01 6.43 -8.44
CA MET A 569 4.34 7.02 -8.36
C MET A 569 4.42 8.37 -9.09
N VAL A 570 5.37 9.20 -8.70
CA VAL A 570 5.77 10.35 -9.52
C VAL A 570 6.91 9.91 -10.43
N CYS A 571 6.69 10.05 -11.73
CA CYS A 571 7.58 9.61 -12.79
C CYS A 571 8.21 10.79 -13.50
N HIS A 572 9.35 10.58 -14.10
CA HIS A 572 10.03 11.55 -14.95
C HIS A 572 10.83 10.84 -16.04
N GLU A 573 10.99 11.48 -17.19
CA GLU A 573 11.88 11.02 -18.24
C GLU A 573 13.30 10.79 -17.71
N THR A 574 13.99 9.84 -18.30
CA THR A 574 15.38 9.53 -17.98
C THR A 574 16.31 10.06 -19.07
N TYR A 575 17.48 10.52 -18.66
CA TYR A 575 18.44 11.13 -19.56
C TYR A 575 19.80 10.44 -19.47
N LYS A 576 20.44 10.18 -20.63
CA LYS A 576 21.79 9.64 -20.71
C LYS A 576 22.65 10.46 -21.63
N ASP A 577 23.91 10.67 -21.26
CA ASP A 577 24.92 11.25 -22.16
C ASP A 577 25.37 10.20 -23.22
N GLU A 578 26.23 10.63 -24.13
CA GLU A 578 26.80 9.80 -25.20
C GLU A 578 27.57 8.56 -24.71
N ASN A 579 28.02 8.56 -23.46
CA ASN A 579 28.72 7.45 -22.79
C ASN A 579 27.76 6.53 -21.99
N GLY A 580 26.44 6.77 -22.06
CA GLY A 580 25.42 6.02 -21.33
C GLY A 580 25.29 6.36 -19.83
N LYS A 581 25.95 7.40 -19.35
CA LYS A 581 25.89 7.87 -17.97
C LYS A 581 24.60 8.65 -17.72
N TRP A 582 23.90 8.38 -16.61
CA TRP A 582 22.69 9.08 -16.22
C TRP A 582 22.95 10.57 -15.91
N LEU A 583 22.05 11.43 -16.38
CA LEU A 583 22.05 12.86 -16.15
C LEU A 583 20.84 13.29 -15.34
N PHE A 584 20.99 14.36 -14.55
CA PHE A 584 19.86 15.01 -13.87
C PHE A 584 19.05 15.88 -14.87
N PRO A 585 17.74 16.09 -14.65
CA PRO A 585 16.93 17.02 -15.45
C PRO A 585 17.55 18.42 -15.56
N SER A 586 18.19 18.92 -14.51
CA SER A 586 18.89 20.21 -14.48
C SER A 586 20.15 20.27 -15.36
N GLN A 587 20.66 19.14 -15.82
CA GLN A 587 21.84 19.06 -16.70
C GLN A 587 21.48 18.98 -18.17
N VAL A 588 20.19 18.99 -18.52
CA VAL A 588 19.71 18.89 -19.91
C VAL A 588 18.81 20.07 -20.26
N MET A 589 18.79 20.43 -21.56
CA MET A 589 17.90 21.46 -22.06
C MET A 589 17.39 21.10 -23.46
N LYS A 590 16.24 21.65 -23.85
CA LYS A 590 15.77 21.58 -25.24
C LYS A 590 16.48 22.63 -26.10
N ALA A 591 17.10 22.20 -27.16
CA ALA A 591 17.68 23.10 -28.17
C ALA A 591 16.57 23.71 -29.06
N ALA A 592 16.93 24.70 -29.86
CA ALA A 592 15.99 25.43 -30.73
C ALA A 592 15.32 24.55 -31.81
N ASP A 593 15.96 23.44 -32.18
CA ASP A 593 15.45 22.43 -33.11
C ASP A 593 14.57 21.36 -32.45
N GLY A 594 14.36 21.46 -31.11
CA GLY A 594 13.59 20.52 -30.32
C GLY A 594 14.37 19.32 -29.81
N SER A 595 15.62 19.13 -30.17
CA SER A 595 16.49 18.08 -29.61
C SER A 595 16.83 18.35 -28.15
N VAL A 596 17.13 17.29 -27.38
CA VAL A 596 17.59 17.43 -26.00
C VAL A 596 19.11 17.34 -25.97
N VAL A 597 19.73 18.34 -25.35
CA VAL A 597 21.19 18.46 -25.26
C VAL A 597 21.61 18.76 -23.83
N THR A 598 22.87 18.52 -23.50
CA THR A 598 23.44 18.94 -22.22
C THR A 598 23.51 20.45 -22.09
N VAL A 599 23.21 21.00 -20.90
CA VAL A 599 23.37 22.45 -20.60
C VAL A 599 24.84 22.88 -20.82
N GLU A 600 25.76 22.06 -20.32
CA GLU A 600 27.19 22.28 -20.52
C GLU A 600 27.66 21.61 -21.85
N GLY A 601 28.02 22.40 -22.83
CA GLY A 601 28.65 21.96 -24.07
C GLY A 601 27.69 21.51 -25.18
N GLY A 602 26.37 21.60 -25.02
CA GLY A 602 25.36 21.32 -26.06
C GLY A 602 25.44 19.92 -26.68
N ARG A 603 25.92 18.91 -25.93
CA ARG A 603 26.11 17.54 -26.43
C ARG A 603 24.78 16.79 -26.51
N PRO A 604 24.61 15.89 -27.48
CA PRO A 604 23.39 15.10 -27.62
C PRO A 604 23.07 14.27 -26.36
N VAL A 605 21.80 14.21 -26.04
CA VAL A 605 21.28 13.42 -24.91
C VAL A 605 20.27 12.41 -25.42
N THR A 606 20.41 11.15 -24.95
CA THR A 606 19.40 10.13 -25.20
C THR A 606 18.30 10.25 -24.14
N VAL A 607 17.08 10.56 -24.61
CA VAL A 607 15.88 10.62 -23.78
C VAL A 607 15.28 9.21 -23.68
N GLY A 608 15.15 8.70 -22.49
CA GLY A 608 14.46 7.43 -22.21
C GLY A 608 13.01 7.66 -21.80
N ARG A 609 12.28 6.57 -21.60
CA ARG A 609 10.89 6.63 -21.14
C ARG A 609 10.78 7.26 -19.75
N SER A 610 9.56 7.76 -19.44
CA SER A 610 9.19 8.18 -18.11
C SER A 610 9.15 6.95 -17.16
N GLU A 611 9.85 7.07 -16.04
CA GLU A 611 9.95 6.03 -15.03
C GLU A 611 9.89 6.65 -13.63
N LYS A 612 9.58 5.84 -12.61
CA LYS A 612 9.62 6.27 -11.19
C LYS A 612 10.90 7.06 -10.91
N MET A 613 10.75 8.24 -10.32
CA MET A 613 11.88 9.06 -9.90
C MET A 613 12.79 8.30 -8.93
N SER A 614 14.08 8.25 -9.22
CA SER A 614 15.08 7.60 -8.36
C SER A 614 16.45 8.30 -8.43
N LYS A 615 17.15 8.33 -7.28
CA LYS A 615 18.51 8.91 -7.20
C LYS A 615 19.52 8.14 -8.08
N SER A 616 19.36 6.83 -8.22
CA SER A 616 20.25 5.99 -9.04
C SER A 616 20.15 6.29 -10.53
N ARG A 617 18.96 6.64 -11.04
CA ARG A 617 18.73 7.04 -12.43
C ARG A 617 18.82 8.53 -12.64
N LYS A 618 19.00 9.31 -11.57
CA LYS A 618 19.11 10.77 -11.59
C LYS A 618 17.91 11.49 -12.22
N ASN A 619 16.76 10.83 -12.38
CA ASN A 619 15.56 11.43 -12.94
C ASN A 619 14.66 12.06 -11.84
N VAL A 620 15.28 12.67 -10.84
CA VAL A 620 14.60 13.31 -9.71
C VAL A 620 14.49 14.82 -9.90
N VAL A 621 13.34 15.36 -9.50
CA VAL A 621 13.11 16.80 -9.38
C VAL A 621 13.15 17.14 -7.89
N ASP A 622 13.91 18.19 -7.53
CA ASP A 622 14.03 18.64 -6.14
C ASP A 622 12.80 19.47 -5.75
N PRO A 623 11.97 19.01 -4.78
CA PRO A 623 10.81 19.77 -4.33
C PRO A 623 11.14 21.16 -3.79
N VAL A 624 12.28 21.31 -3.12
CA VAL A 624 12.71 22.61 -2.57
C VAL A 624 12.87 23.63 -3.69
N HIS A 625 13.53 23.24 -4.78
CA HIS A 625 13.69 24.12 -5.93
C HIS A 625 12.35 24.54 -6.55
N ILE A 626 11.40 23.62 -6.63
CA ILE A 626 10.07 23.90 -7.17
C ILE A 626 9.29 24.84 -6.25
N ILE A 627 9.30 24.59 -4.95
CA ILE A 627 8.61 25.43 -3.96
C ILE A 627 9.22 26.83 -3.92
N ASP A 628 10.54 26.95 -3.98
CA ASP A 628 11.25 28.24 -4.00
C ASP A 628 10.98 29.05 -5.28
N SER A 629 10.70 28.37 -6.39
CA SER A 629 10.48 29.00 -7.70
C SER A 629 9.00 29.33 -7.99
N TYR A 630 8.08 28.47 -7.55
CA TYR A 630 6.66 28.53 -7.91
C TYR A 630 5.72 28.64 -6.69
N GLY A 631 6.19 28.36 -5.48
CA GLY A 631 5.38 28.27 -4.27
C GLY A 631 4.83 26.86 -4.00
N ALA A 632 4.49 26.63 -2.73
CA ALA A 632 3.91 25.36 -2.26
C ALA A 632 2.54 25.07 -2.90
N ASP A 633 1.68 26.07 -2.98
CA ASP A 633 0.34 25.92 -3.55
C ASP A 633 0.37 25.52 -5.03
N THR A 634 1.37 25.99 -5.80
CA THR A 634 1.53 25.57 -7.19
C THR A 634 1.94 24.11 -7.29
N ALA A 635 2.89 23.66 -6.47
CA ALA A 635 3.30 22.27 -6.41
C ALA A 635 2.14 21.36 -6.00
N ARG A 636 1.37 21.75 -5.00
CA ARG A 636 0.16 21.04 -4.53
C ARG A 636 -0.88 20.92 -5.64
N LEU A 637 -1.21 22.01 -6.30
CA LEU A 637 -2.21 22.02 -7.38
C LEU A 637 -1.79 21.14 -8.57
N PHE A 638 -0.51 21.15 -8.93
CA PHE A 638 0.01 20.26 -9.96
C PHE A 638 -0.19 18.79 -9.62
N MET A 639 0.14 18.38 -8.37
CA MET A 639 -0.01 17.00 -7.92
C MET A 639 -1.46 16.48 -7.96
N LEU A 640 -2.43 17.40 -7.91
CA LEU A 640 -3.86 17.08 -7.87
C LEU A 640 -4.53 17.12 -9.25
N SER A 641 -3.92 17.81 -10.24
CA SER A 641 -4.64 18.25 -11.45
C SER A 641 -4.65 17.23 -12.58
N ASP A 642 -3.59 16.43 -12.73
CA ASP A 642 -3.32 15.71 -13.97
C ASP A 642 -3.99 14.33 -14.04
N SER A 643 -3.86 13.53 -13.01
CA SER A 643 -4.30 12.14 -13.01
C SER A 643 -5.02 11.76 -11.72
N PRO A 644 -5.85 10.70 -11.75
CA PRO A 644 -6.38 10.11 -10.53
C PRO A 644 -5.25 9.71 -9.56
N PRO A 645 -5.47 9.76 -8.24
CA PRO A 645 -4.40 9.53 -7.24
C PRO A 645 -3.76 8.15 -7.32
N GLU A 646 -4.50 7.13 -7.79
CA GLU A 646 -4.01 5.75 -7.92
C GLU A 646 -3.10 5.53 -9.13
N ARG A 647 -3.12 6.43 -10.11
CA ARG A 647 -2.29 6.35 -11.30
C ARG A 647 -0.96 7.07 -11.10
N ASP A 648 0.04 6.61 -11.83
CA ASP A 648 1.31 7.33 -11.91
C ASP A 648 1.12 8.73 -12.50
N LEU A 649 1.93 9.66 -12.01
CA LEU A 649 1.94 11.06 -12.42
C LEU A 649 3.27 11.36 -13.14
N ASP A 650 3.18 11.75 -14.39
CA ASP A 650 4.35 12.23 -15.14
C ASP A 650 4.62 13.69 -14.80
N TRP A 651 5.82 13.96 -14.30
CA TRP A 651 6.28 15.33 -14.07
C TRP A 651 6.59 16.00 -15.40
N THR A 652 6.03 17.20 -15.61
CA THR A 652 6.33 18.04 -16.77
C THR A 652 6.45 19.52 -16.36
N ASP A 653 7.43 20.21 -16.92
CA ASP A 653 7.60 21.66 -16.68
C ASP A 653 6.40 22.46 -17.17
N ALA A 654 5.78 22.05 -18.28
CA ALA A 654 4.56 22.68 -18.80
C ALA A 654 3.38 22.58 -17.83
N GLY A 655 3.29 21.46 -17.11
CA GLY A 655 2.25 21.23 -16.11
C GLY A 655 2.39 22.15 -14.90
N ILE A 656 3.60 22.27 -14.34
CA ILE A 656 3.83 23.18 -13.19
C ILE A 656 3.64 24.64 -13.60
N ASP A 657 4.10 25.05 -14.79
CA ASP A 657 3.84 26.38 -15.36
C ASP A 657 2.34 26.64 -15.55
N GLY A 658 1.59 25.63 -15.98
CA GLY A 658 0.14 25.71 -16.13
C GLY A 658 -0.57 25.95 -14.80
N ALA A 659 -0.15 25.25 -13.74
CA ALA A 659 -0.65 25.46 -12.39
C ALA A 659 -0.32 26.87 -11.88
N TRP A 660 0.91 27.31 -12.05
CA TRP A 660 1.35 28.66 -11.67
C TRP A 660 0.58 29.77 -12.38
N ARG A 661 0.38 29.67 -13.69
CA ARG A 661 -0.43 30.64 -14.45
C ARG A 661 -1.88 30.69 -13.96
N TYR A 662 -2.45 29.55 -13.60
CA TYR A 662 -3.81 29.49 -13.09
C TYR A 662 -3.93 30.20 -11.73
N LEU A 663 -3.03 29.98 -10.78
CA LEU A 663 -3.04 30.65 -9.48
C LEU A 663 -2.90 32.18 -9.61
N ASN A 664 -2.00 32.64 -10.48
CA ASN A 664 -1.88 34.08 -10.78
C ASN A 664 -3.13 34.65 -11.44
N ARG A 665 -3.83 33.86 -12.28
CA ARG A 665 -5.11 34.29 -12.89
C ARG A 665 -6.20 34.42 -11.83
N LEU A 666 -6.30 33.46 -10.90
CA LEU A 666 -7.27 33.54 -9.78
C LEU A 666 -7.03 34.77 -8.91
N HIS A 667 -5.77 35.03 -8.56
CA HIS A 667 -5.43 36.23 -7.79
C HIS A 667 -5.89 37.50 -8.49
N ARG A 668 -5.57 37.66 -9.78
CA ARG A 668 -5.98 38.80 -10.57
C ARG A 668 -7.50 38.90 -10.73
N LEU A 669 -8.19 37.80 -10.98
CA LEU A 669 -9.65 37.78 -11.11
C LEU A 669 -10.34 38.41 -9.89
N ILE A 670 -9.81 38.17 -8.70
CA ILE A 670 -10.36 38.72 -7.47
C ILE A 670 -9.86 40.15 -7.24
N GLU A 671 -8.55 40.39 -7.29
CA GLU A 671 -7.95 41.71 -7.03
C GLU A 671 -8.51 42.79 -7.96
N ASP A 672 -8.53 42.54 -9.27
CA ASP A 672 -9.05 43.50 -10.29
C ASP A 672 -10.60 43.63 -10.19
N GLY A 673 -11.28 42.61 -9.74
CA GLY A 673 -12.73 42.56 -9.63
C GLY A 673 -13.33 43.25 -8.41
N LEU A 674 -12.56 43.54 -7.35
CA LEU A 674 -13.04 44.00 -6.05
C LEU A 674 -13.98 45.23 -6.12
N VAL A 675 -13.68 46.19 -6.99
CA VAL A 675 -14.47 47.44 -7.13
C VAL A 675 -15.86 47.19 -7.68
N ALA A 676 -16.05 46.12 -8.45
CA ALA A 676 -17.32 45.78 -9.09
C ALA A 676 -18.21 44.85 -8.25
N LEU A 677 -17.74 44.38 -7.08
CA LEU A 677 -18.49 43.42 -6.25
C LEU A 677 -19.52 44.10 -5.36
N ALA A 678 -20.58 43.40 -5.03
CA ALA A 678 -21.44 43.79 -3.92
C ALA A 678 -20.65 43.75 -2.59
N PRO A 679 -21.01 44.50 -1.53
CA PRO A 679 -20.40 44.43 -0.22
C PRO A 679 -20.44 43.00 0.37
N ALA A 680 -19.43 42.65 1.20
CA ALA A 680 -19.44 41.36 1.91
C ALA A 680 -20.71 41.25 2.80
N GLY A 681 -21.31 40.07 2.82
CA GLY A 681 -22.52 39.81 3.61
C GLY A 681 -23.82 40.36 3.01
N THR A 682 -23.80 40.91 1.78
CA THR A 682 -25.02 41.34 1.09
C THR A 682 -25.97 40.15 0.87
N ALA A 683 -27.24 40.29 1.29
CA ALA A 683 -28.25 39.26 1.04
C ALA A 683 -28.49 39.04 -0.46
N ARG A 684 -29.00 37.86 -0.82
CA ARG A 684 -29.32 37.54 -2.22
C ARG A 684 -30.25 38.60 -2.81
N SER A 685 -29.85 39.23 -3.92
CA SER A 685 -30.65 40.18 -4.65
C SER A 685 -31.82 39.49 -5.36
N ALA A 686 -32.99 40.12 -5.32
CA ALA A 686 -34.15 39.66 -6.09
C ALA A 686 -33.94 39.82 -7.62
N ALA A 687 -32.96 40.63 -8.03
CA ALA A 687 -32.61 40.89 -9.43
C ALA A 687 -31.62 39.88 -10.05
N VAL A 688 -31.42 38.72 -9.43
CA VAL A 688 -30.58 37.66 -10.01
C VAL A 688 -31.35 36.97 -11.15
N GLU A 689 -31.10 37.40 -12.37
CA GLU A 689 -31.74 36.93 -13.61
C GLU A 689 -30.72 36.66 -14.72
N GLY A 690 -31.14 36.06 -15.81
CA GLY A 690 -30.33 35.87 -17.03
C GLY A 690 -28.98 35.15 -16.76
N LYS A 691 -27.88 35.81 -17.14
CA LYS A 691 -26.52 35.25 -16.93
C LYS A 691 -26.18 35.04 -15.45
N ALA A 692 -26.66 35.94 -14.56
CA ALA A 692 -26.43 35.83 -13.13
C ALA A 692 -27.15 34.60 -12.55
N ALA A 693 -28.40 34.35 -12.94
CA ALA A 693 -29.14 33.15 -12.52
C ALA A 693 -28.52 31.86 -13.05
N ALA A 694 -28.03 31.86 -14.28
CA ALA A 694 -27.27 30.71 -14.85
C ALA A 694 -25.99 30.45 -14.07
N ALA A 695 -25.25 31.49 -13.69
CA ALA A 695 -24.04 31.38 -12.87
C ALA A 695 -24.34 30.89 -11.45
N GLU A 696 -25.46 31.30 -10.83
CA GLU A 696 -25.94 30.81 -9.53
C GLU A 696 -26.20 29.30 -9.59
N LYS A 697 -26.95 28.86 -10.60
CA LYS A 697 -27.20 27.42 -10.82
C LYS A 697 -25.91 26.63 -11.03
N ALA A 698 -25.00 27.17 -11.83
CA ALA A 698 -23.67 26.56 -12.04
C ALA A 698 -22.83 26.49 -10.77
N MET A 699 -22.90 27.52 -9.89
CA MET A 699 -22.25 27.53 -8.58
C MET A 699 -22.73 26.37 -7.71
N HIS A 700 -24.03 26.16 -7.58
CA HIS A 700 -24.59 25.08 -6.78
C HIS A 700 -24.22 23.69 -7.35
N LYS A 701 -24.25 23.51 -8.67
CA LYS A 701 -23.78 22.30 -9.33
C LYS A 701 -22.29 22.06 -9.10
N THR A 702 -21.48 23.10 -9.11
CA THR A 702 -20.04 23.02 -8.83
C THR A 702 -19.79 22.61 -7.39
N ILE A 703 -20.49 23.21 -6.42
CA ILE A 703 -20.40 22.82 -5.00
C ILE A 703 -20.70 21.32 -4.85
N ALA A 704 -21.83 20.86 -5.38
CA ALA A 704 -22.23 19.45 -5.28
C ALA A 704 -21.23 18.52 -5.97
N GLY A 705 -20.79 18.88 -7.20
CA GLY A 705 -19.86 18.08 -7.98
C GLY A 705 -18.46 17.99 -7.35
N VAL A 706 -17.93 19.10 -6.83
CA VAL A 706 -16.63 19.13 -6.14
C VAL A 706 -16.70 18.32 -4.83
N SER A 707 -17.80 18.46 -4.08
CA SER A 707 -17.99 17.69 -2.85
C SER A 707 -18.00 16.17 -3.13
N ASP A 708 -18.75 15.73 -4.15
CA ASP A 708 -18.79 14.31 -4.57
C ASP A 708 -17.43 13.82 -5.07
N ASP A 709 -16.73 14.65 -5.85
CA ASP A 709 -15.39 14.31 -6.34
C ASP A 709 -14.37 14.18 -5.18
N LEU A 710 -14.42 15.06 -4.17
CA LEU A 710 -13.53 14.98 -2.98
C LEU A 710 -13.87 13.80 -2.08
N ASP A 711 -15.15 13.47 -1.89
CA ASP A 711 -15.55 12.28 -1.13
C ASP A 711 -15.11 10.97 -1.80
N LYS A 712 -14.93 10.98 -3.13
CA LYS A 712 -14.45 9.86 -3.94
C LYS A 712 -12.96 9.93 -4.29
N PHE A 713 -12.22 10.89 -3.76
CA PHE A 713 -10.80 11.14 -4.05
C PHE A 713 -10.51 11.41 -5.54
N HIS A 714 -11.48 11.95 -6.28
CA HIS A 714 -11.32 12.36 -7.67
C HIS A 714 -10.79 13.80 -7.77
N PHE A 715 -9.64 14.06 -7.17
CA PHE A 715 -9.07 15.41 -7.04
C PHE A 715 -8.92 16.14 -8.38
N ASN A 716 -8.50 15.44 -9.42
CA ASN A 716 -8.34 16.01 -10.75
C ASN A 716 -9.67 16.49 -11.37
N LYS A 717 -10.76 15.77 -11.12
CA LYS A 717 -12.09 16.19 -11.55
C LYS A 717 -12.56 17.41 -10.77
N ALA A 718 -12.32 17.44 -9.45
CA ALA A 718 -12.64 18.59 -8.60
C ALA A 718 -11.89 19.84 -9.11
N VAL A 719 -10.59 19.74 -9.40
CA VAL A 719 -9.81 20.85 -9.98
C VAL A 719 -10.40 21.30 -11.32
N ALA A 720 -10.78 20.38 -12.20
CA ALA A 720 -11.37 20.72 -13.51
C ALA A 720 -12.68 21.50 -13.33
N ARG A 721 -13.59 21.05 -12.44
CA ARG A 721 -14.85 21.78 -12.14
C ARG A 721 -14.60 23.17 -11.59
N ILE A 722 -13.65 23.31 -10.68
CA ILE A 722 -13.27 24.62 -10.11
C ILE A 722 -12.75 25.55 -11.22
N ARG A 723 -11.93 25.05 -12.14
CA ARG A 723 -11.43 25.81 -13.28
C ARG A 723 -12.55 26.25 -14.24
N GLU A 724 -13.47 25.36 -14.57
CA GLU A 724 -14.65 25.66 -15.38
C GLU A 724 -15.52 26.75 -14.73
N PHE A 725 -15.78 26.64 -13.43
CA PHE A 725 -16.55 27.64 -12.69
C PHE A 725 -15.82 28.99 -12.63
N SER A 726 -14.50 29.01 -12.47
CA SER A 726 -13.72 30.26 -12.51
C SER A 726 -13.82 30.97 -13.86
N ASN A 727 -13.88 30.23 -14.98
CA ASN A 727 -14.10 30.80 -16.32
C ASN A 727 -15.48 31.43 -16.43
N GLN A 728 -16.52 30.78 -15.94
CA GLN A 728 -17.90 31.33 -15.95
C GLN A 728 -18.01 32.61 -15.12
N LEU A 729 -17.30 32.69 -13.99
CA LEU A 729 -17.26 33.91 -13.18
C LEU A 729 -16.48 35.05 -13.86
N GLU A 730 -15.45 34.73 -14.63
CA GLU A 730 -14.73 35.74 -15.41
C GLU A 730 -15.63 36.36 -16.48
N ASP A 731 -16.45 35.54 -17.16
CA ASP A 731 -17.40 35.96 -18.20
C ASP A 731 -18.61 36.69 -17.68
N LEU A 732 -18.80 36.79 -16.35
CA LEU A 732 -19.90 37.54 -15.72
C LEU A 732 -19.48 38.99 -15.56
N ASP A 733 -19.81 39.82 -16.54
CA ASP A 733 -19.40 41.20 -16.68
C ASP A 733 -20.50 42.23 -16.39
N GLY A 734 -21.71 41.77 -16.00
CA GLY A 734 -22.86 42.61 -15.65
C GLY A 734 -22.59 43.57 -14.49
N GLN A 735 -23.06 44.81 -14.61
CA GLN A 735 -22.93 45.85 -13.59
C GLN A 735 -24.23 46.08 -12.78
N ASP A 736 -25.28 45.31 -13.11
CA ASP A 736 -26.53 45.32 -12.34
C ASP A 736 -26.33 44.67 -10.96
N GLU A 737 -27.27 44.91 -10.06
CA GLU A 737 -27.22 44.47 -8.68
C GLU A 737 -27.14 42.95 -8.57
N GLY A 738 -27.90 42.22 -9.39
CA GLY A 738 -27.89 40.75 -9.40
C GLY A 738 -26.57 40.18 -9.86
N SER A 739 -25.98 40.71 -10.93
CA SER A 739 -24.68 40.32 -11.43
C SER A 739 -23.55 40.61 -10.44
N ARG A 740 -23.54 41.76 -9.80
CA ARG A 740 -22.54 42.13 -8.78
C ARG A 740 -22.62 41.25 -7.55
N TRP A 741 -23.86 40.93 -7.10
CA TRP A 741 -24.09 40.00 -6.00
C TRP A 741 -23.60 38.58 -6.36
N MET A 742 -24.02 38.09 -7.52
CA MET A 742 -23.62 36.75 -7.99
C MET A 742 -22.11 36.60 -8.15
N LYS A 743 -21.45 37.59 -8.70
CA LYS A 743 -19.99 37.60 -8.85
C LYS A 743 -19.30 37.55 -7.49
N ARG A 744 -19.75 38.32 -6.50
CA ARG A 744 -19.31 38.28 -5.11
C ARG A 744 -19.45 36.86 -4.54
N ARG A 745 -20.66 36.33 -4.54
CA ARG A 745 -20.98 35.06 -3.96
C ARG A 745 -20.22 33.90 -4.66
N GLY A 746 -20.14 33.96 -5.97
CA GLY A 746 -19.42 32.98 -6.77
C GLY A 746 -17.91 32.96 -6.46
N LEU A 747 -17.27 34.12 -6.30
CA LEU A 747 -15.85 34.19 -5.94
C LEU A 747 -15.60 33.71 -4.50
N GLU A 748 -16.47 34.00 -3.55
CA GLU A 748 -16.38 33.42 -2.19
C GLU A 748 -16.46 31.91 -2.21
N VAL A 749 -17.41 31.33 -2.93
CA VAL A 749 -17.54 29.89 -3.10
C VAL A 749 -16.33 29.30 -3.82
N LEU A 750 -15.85 29.94 -4.87
CA LEU A 750 -14.67 29.51 -5.61
C LEU A 750 -13.43 29.38 -4.69
N VAL A 751 -13.23 30.37 -3.82
CA VAL A 751 -12.14 30.40 -2.83
C VAL A 751 -12.32 29.29 -1.79
N GLN A 752 -13.56 29.06 -1.31
CA GLN A 752 -13.83 27.94 -0.39
C GLN A 752 -13.55 26.59 -1.04
N LEU A 753 -13.96 26.37 -2.28
CA LEU A 753 -13.78 25.08 -2.98
C LEU A 753 -12.33 24.77 -3.30
N ILE A 754 -11.51 25.76 -3.67
CA ILE A 754 -10.09 25.56 -3.96
C ILE A 754 -9.23 25.57 -2.70
N GLY A 755 -9.75 26.06 -1.58
CA GLY A 755 -9.03 26.23 -0.32
C GLY A 755 -8.26 25.00 0.15
N PRO A 756 -8.82 23.78 0.17
CA PRO A 756 -8.08 22.58 0.53
C PRO A 756 -6.87 22.29 -0.36
N MET A 757 -6.92 22.70 -1.62
CA MET A 757 -5.89 22.41 -2.62
C MET A 757 -4.76 23.44 -2.61
N THR A 758 -5.09 24.72 -2.45
CA THR A 758 -4.19 25.88 -2.47
C THR A 758 -4.42 26.78 -1.26
N PRO A 759 -4.11 26.29 -0.06
CA PRO A 759 -4.59 26.91 1.18
C PRO A 759 -4.03 28.31 1.45
N HIS A 760 -2.79 28.59 1.05
CA HIS A 760 -2.20 29.92 1.31
C HIS A 760 -2.83 31.00 0.41
N LEU A 761 -2.96 30.71 -0.89
CA LEU A 761 -3.61 31.62 -1.81
C LEU A 761 -5.07 31.84 -1.43
N ALA A 762 -5.77 30.77 -1.06
CA ALA A 762 -7.18 30.84 -0.71
C ALA A 762 -7.43 31.68 0.54
N GLU A 763 -6.60 31.57 1.57
CA GLU A 763 -6.66 32.46 2.74
C GLU A 763 -6.41 33.92 2.36
N GLU A 764 -5.44 34.20 1.50
CA GLU A 764 -5.17 35.55 1.03
C GLU A 764 -6.35 36.12 0.26
N LEU A 765 -6.93 35.36 -0.64
CA LEU A 765 -8.10 35.75 -1.43
C LEU A 765 -9.35 35.94 -0.55
N TRP A 766 -9.52 35.12 0.49
CA TRP A 766 -10.61 35.25 1.47
C TRP A 766 -10.52 36.58 2.21
N GLY A 767 -9.33 36.95 2.64
CA GLY A 767 -9.04 38.24 3.24
C GLY A 767 -9.30 39.42 2.30
N LEU A 768 -8.85 39.31 1.02
CA LEU A 768 -9.10 40.34 -0.01
C LEU A 768 -10.58 40.54 -0.28
N LEU A 769 -11.39 39.49 -0.20
CA LEU A 769 -12.84 39.55 -0.31
C LEU A 769 -13.50 40.23 0.93
N GLY A 770 -12.72 40.66 1.93
CA GLY A 770 -13.21 41.43 3.07
C GLY A 770 -13.66 40.61 4.28
N HIS A 771 -13.33 39.34 4.32
CA HIS A 771 -13.61 38.47 5.47
C HIS A 771 -12.53 38.60 6.54
N SER A 772 -12.93 38.68 7.81
CA SER A 772 -12.02 38.75 8.97
C SER A 772 -11.77 37.38 9.62
N THR A 773 -12.52 36.37 9.22
CA THR A 773 -12.36 34.97 9.67
C THR A 773 -11.31 34.25 8.84
N LEU A 774 -10.72 33.22 9.42
CA LEU A 774 -9.86 32.31 8.62
C LEU A 774 -10.69 31.40 7.73
N LEU A 775 -10.25 31.20 6.51
CA LEU A 775 -10.85 30.20 5.62
C LEU A 775 -10.74 28.79 6.19
N ALA A 776 -9.63 28.47 6.84
CA ALA A 776 -9.39 27.20 7.53
C ALA A 776 -10.40 26.88 8.66
N GLU A 777 -11.14 27.89 9.15
CA GLU A 777 -12.18 27.77 10.16
C GLU A 777 -13.60 27.99 9.58
N THR A 778 -13.69 28.20 8.28
CA THR A 778 -14.97 28.48 7.60
C THR A 778 -15.61 27.15 7.14
N ALA A 779 -16.94 27.06 7.31
CA ALA A 779 -17.70 25.89 6.88
C ALA A 779 -17.67 25.72 5.36
N TRP A 780 -17.72 24.48 4.90
CA TRP A 780 -17.85 24.13 3.49
C TRP A 780 -19.17 24.65 2.92
N PRO A 781 -19.19 25.19 1.69
CA PRO A 781 -20.42 25.69 1.11
C PRO A 781 -21.39 24.55 0.80
N GLU A 782 -22.69 24.80 1.02
CA GLU A 782 -23.75 23.83 0.73
C GLU A 782 -24.45 24.16 -0.58
N ALA A 783 -24.75 23.12 -1.34
CA ALA A 783 -25.54 23.25 -2.56
C ALA A 783 -27.03 23.26 -2.24
N ASP A 784 -27.77 24.19 -2.82
CA ASP A 784 -29.24 24.15 -2.78
C ASP A 784 -29.75 23.03 -3.69
N PRO A 785 -30.46 22.01 -3.16
CA PRO A 785 -30.99 20.92 -3.96
C PRO A 785 -31.90 21.36 -5.10
N ALA A 786 -32.63 22.46 -4.93
CA ALA A 786 -33.52 23.00 -5.97
C ALA A 786 -32.73 23.49 -7.20
N MET A 787 -31.50 23.98 -6.99
CA MET A 787 -30.61 24.44 -8.07
C MET A 787 -29.87 23.32 -8.80
N LEU A 788 -29.93 22.09 -8.30
CA LEU A 788 -29.30 20.93 -8.94
C LEU A 788 -30.17 20.30 -10.03
N VAL A 789 -31.45 20.62 -10.04
CA VAL A 789 -32.39 20.07 -11.02
C VAL A 789 -32.24 20.86 -12.32
N ASP A 790 -32.03 20.17 -13.42
CA ASP A 790 -32.05 20.76 -14.75
C ASP A 790 -33.48 20.89 -15.24
N ASP A 791 -33.86 22.12 -15.63
CA ASP A 791 -35.16 22.40 -16.24
C ASP A 791 -35.23 21.83 -17.67
N SER A 792 -34.09 21.58 -18.29
CA SER A 792 -33.96 20.91 -19.59
C SER A 792 -33.13 19.65 -19.49
N VAL A 793 -33.34 18.73 -20.39
CA VAL A 793 -32.57 17.48 -20.55
C VAL A 793 -32.15 17.31 -22.00
N THR A 794 -30.93 16.86 -22.18
CA THR A 794 -30.42 16.43 -23.48
C THR A 794 -30.91 15.01 -23.78
N ILE A 795 -31.80 14.88 -24.76
CA ILE A 795 -32.39 13.62 -25.18
C ILE A 795 -31.64 13.14 -26.43
N ALA A 796 -31.11 11.91 -26.38
CA ALA A 796 -30.46 11.28 -27.52
C ALA A 796 -31.53 10.88 -28.57
N VAL A 797 -31.32 11.25 -29.83
CA VAL A 797 -32.21 10.87 -30.94
C VAL A 797 -31.56 9.82 -31.81
N GLN A 798 -32.21 8.70 -31.91
CA GLN A 798 -31.74 7.55 -32.68
C GLN A 798 -32.67 7.30 -33.87
N VAL A 799 -32.11 6.76 -34.96
CA VAL A 799 -32.89 6.15 -36.08
C VAL A 799 -32.47 4.70 -36.20
N ASN A 800 -33.41 3.78 -36.07
CA ASN A 800 -33.15 2.32 -36.05
C ASN A 800 -32.03 1.92 -35.07
N GLY A 801 -32.05 2.52 -33.87
CA GLY A 801 -31.06 2.25 -32.79
C GLY A 801 -29.70 2.92 -32.95
N LYS A 802 -29.43 3.65 -34.02
CA LYS A 802 -28.16 4.41 -34.23
C LYS A 802 -28.36 5.89 -33.90
N LEU A 803 -27.46 6.44 -33.05
CA LEU A 803 -27.48 7.85 -32.69
C LEU A 803 -27.37 8.73 -33.93
N ARG A 804 -28.25 9.73 -34.04
CA ARG A 804 -28.28 10.72 -35.14
C ARG A 804 -28.16 12.15 -34.69
N GLY A 805 -28.34 12.42 -33.41
CA GLY A 805 -28.21 13.74 -32.83
C GLY A 805 -28.77 13.77 -31.43
N THR A 806 -28.79 14.96 -30.85
CA THR A 806 -29.39 15.26 -29.56
C THR A 806 -30.32 16.44 -29.66
N ILE A 807 -31.35 16.45 -28.84
CA ILE A 807 -32.25 17.59 -28.69
C ILE A 807 -32.29 18.02 -27.22
N GLU A 808 -32.35 19.29 -26.98
CA GLU A 808 -32.53 19.83 -25.64
C GLU A 808 -33.98 20.22 -25.45
N LEU A 809 -34.65 19.60 -24.49
CA LEU A 809 -36.05 19.82 -24.19
C LEU A 809 -36.28 20.04 -22.68
N PRO A 810 -37.33 20.74 -22.28
CA PRO A 810 -37.71 20.81 -20.87
C PRO A 810 -37.83 19.39 -20.26
N ARG A 811 -37.39 19.26 -19.00
CA ARG A 811 -37.51 17.99 -18.26
C ARG A 811 -38.98 17.60 -18.18
N ASP A 812 -39.28 16.34 -18.33
CA ASP A 812 -40.66 15.77 -18.29
C ASP A 812 -41.58 16.32 -19.37
N VAL A 813 -41.02 16.88 -20.47
CA VAL A 813 -41.75 17.24 -21.65
C VAL A 813 -42.67 16.10 -22.11
N ASP A 814 -43.86 16.40 -22.57
CA ASP A 814 -44.79 15.40 -23.05
C ASP A 814 -44.22 14.62 -24.27
N LYS A 815 -44.71 13.41 -24.42
CA LYS A 815 -44.23 12.47 -25.46
C LYS A 815 -44.35 13.07 -26.85
N GLN A 816 -45.43 13.79 -27.14
CA GLN A 816 -45.71 14.31 -28.47
C GLN A 816 -44.75 15.48 -28.81
N ALA A 817 -44.43 16.32 -27.86
CA ALA A 817 -43.45 17.39 -28.06
C ALA A 817 -42.04 16.84 -28.27
N ALA A 818 -41.66 15.78 -27.52
CA ALA A 818 -40.39 15.12 -27.70
C ALA A 818 -40.27 14.40 -29.11
N GLU A 819 -41.34 13.77 -29.56
CA GLU A 819 -41.45 13.20 -30.89
C GLU A 819 -41.30 14.25 -31.98
N THR A 820 -42.05 15.37 -31.85
CA THR A 820 -42.03 16.46 -32.83
C THR A 820 -40.62 17.04 -32.95
N ALA A 821 -39.97 17.36 -31.82
CA ALA A 821 -38.62 17.89 -31.80
C ALA A 821 -37.57 16.91 -32.40
N ALA A 822 -37.68 15.63 -32.11
CA ALA A 822 -36.80 14.60 -32.66
C ALA A 822 -36.98 14.43 -34.19
N LEU A 823 -38.23 14.46 -34.69
CA LEU A 823 -38.52 14.37 -36.11
C LEU A 823 -38.11 15.63 -36.91
N ALA A 824 -37.96 16.77 -36.25
CA ALA A 824 -37.49 18.02 -36.84
C ALA A 824 -35.97 18.07 -37.04
N LEU A 825 -35.20 17.14 -36.47
CA LEU A 825 -33.75 17.10 -36.61
C LEU A 825 -33.35 16.81 -38.07
N PRO A 826 -32.45 17.62 -38.68
CA PRO A 826 -32.02 17.42 -40.07
C PRO A 826 -31.48 16.02 -40.35
N ALA A 827 -30.71 15.45 -39.42
CA ALA A 827 -30.17 14.10 -39.57
C ALA A 827 -31.25 13.00 -39.50
N VAL A 828 -32.37 13.22 -38.85
CA VAL A 828 -33.50 12.31 -38.82
C VAL A 828 -34.29 12.44 -40.10
N LEU A 829 -34.57 13.66 -40.57
CA LEU A 829 -35.28 13.94 -41.85
C LEU A 829 -34.54 13.31 -43.04
N GLN A 830 -33.21 13.42 -43.04
CA GLN A 830 -32.37 12.83 -44.09
C GLN A 830 -32.50 11.29 -44.12
N GLN A 831 -32.61 10.64 -42.96
CA GLN A 831 -32.74 9.18 -42.88
C GLN A 831 -34.13 8.66 -43.21
N LEU A 832 -35.14 9.48 -43.05
CA LEU A 832 -36.53 9.15 -43.38
C LEU A 832 -36.83 9.33 -44.87
N GLU A 833 -35.97 10.03 -45.62
CA GLU A 833 -36.10 10.23 -47.08
C GLU A 833 -37.52 10.72 -47.49
N GLY A 834 -38.13 11.53 -46.67
CA GLY A 834 -39.51 12.06 -46.87
C GLY A 834 -40.65 11.03 -46.58
N LYS A 835 -40.35 9.87 -46.04
CA LYS A 835 -41.32 8.88 -45.61
C LYS A 835 -41.72 9.04 -44.17
N PRO A 836 -42.97 8.79 -43.79
CA PRO A 836 -43.35 8.83 -42.36
C PRO A 836 -42.68 7.67 -41.59
N PRO A 837 -42.29 7.90 -40.30
CA PRO A 837 -41.72 6.83 -39.49
C PRO A 837 -42.75 5.74 -39.21
N ARG A 838 -42.31 4.48 -39.18
CA ARG A 838 -43.17 3.36 -38.80
C ARG A 838 -43.59 3.41 -37.34
N LYS A 839 -42.73 3.87 -36.47
CA LYS A 839 -42.96 4.00 -35.04
C LYS A 839 -41.96 4.94 -34.43
N VAL A 840 -42.35 5.75 -33.42
CA VAL A 840 -41.45 6.53 -32.56
C VAL A 840 -41.58 6.00 -31.15
N ILE A 841 -40.43 5.66 -30.57
CA ILE A 841 -40.33 5.16 -29.18
C ILE A 841 -39.69 6.23 -28.37
N VAL A 842 -40.40 6.82 -27.41
CA VAL A 842 -39.90 7.82 -26.49
C VAL A 842 -39.67 7.18 -25.13
N VAL A 843 -38.46 7.26 -24.65
CA VAL A 843 -38.10 7.02 -23.24
C VAL A 843 -37.93 8.38 -22.58
N PRO A 844 -38.82 8.79 -21.68
CA PRO A 844 -38.79 10.11 -21.09
C PRO A 844 -37.40 10.50 -20.59
N ASN A 845 -36.99 11.73 -20.87
CA ASN A 845 -35.72 12.33 -20.43
C ASN A 845 -34.42 11.60 -20.87
N ARG A 846 -34.51 10.62 -21.79
CA ARG A 846 -33.34 9.80 -22.17
C ARG A 846 -33.13 9.67 -23.66
N ILE A 847 -34.10 9.08 -24.36
CA ILE A 847 -33.94 8.71 -25.76
C ILE A 847 -35.26 8.84 -26.50
N VAL A 848 -35.18 9.32 -27.75
CA VAL A 848 -36.21 9.13 -28.77
C VAL A 848 -35.63 8.27 -29.88
N ASN A 849 -36.17 7.09 -30.09
CA ASN A 849 -35.80 6.20 -31.18
C ASN A 849 -36.87 6.19 -32.28
N VAL A 850 -36.50 6.69 -33.45
CA VAL A 850 -37.35 6.70 -34.66
C VAL A 850 -37.09 5.43 -35.44
N VAL A 851 -38.13 4.64 -35.69
CA VAL A 851 -38.06 3.45 -36.51
C VAL A 851 -38.49 3.87 -37.92
N ALA A 852 -37.59 3.83 -38.87
CA ALA A 852 -37.79 4.22 -40.25
C ALA A 852 -38.44 3.07 -41.10
#